data_6590e322b032fa382e66873509370613
#
_entry.id   6590e322b032fa382e66873509370613
#
_cell.length_a   1.000
_cell.length_b   1.000
_cell.length_c   1.000
_cell.angle_alpha   90.00
_cell.angle_beta   90.00
_cell.angle_gamma   90.00
#
_symmetry.space_group_name_H-M   'P 1'
#
loop_
_entity.id
_entity.type
_entity.pdbx_description
1 polymer ?
#
loop_
_entity_poly.entity_id
_entity_poly.type
_entity_poly.pdbx_seq_one_letter_code
_entity_poly.pdbx_strand_id
1 'polypeptide(L)'
;MDNTNNKNVFSLKLFWQTVIQLKVIGFISLAVVAFVSGFPIIIEGLNIKKMINAANAAAESGTEVINMSSPYTSLVSPISSQGVLLIVVLVITPILALYAWSFLNKRSTSDFYHSLPYKRKALFISKFAAVTFWQAVSMLTAFVASFIGYHIFRNYFIVDYGVTIHIYVAEFICALLCSAAIALACSITGNIFSNICVSGLIVFLPRFIILLIASTVTDSVATATMECPVWILDNSYNMLTAQVFGAFEPLYITSSSVSQMLLSIASNIYTLVLAVIYIVLGCVLFTKRKSETAGKPALGWKLQFAIRTAIGFVISVLGVMLYIREKRSGYRGYFLEYIVVSFVVAAFVVIIYEVISSRKLHRIIKAMPSIILAYVIAAVFGVIVNAGIGQMLSYVPDTSKVKYVKMSIVNDNMLSYSYSEEKDYFEDILGRLKITDEEVIKLVADSIEDNLQNIQDISAGYYNNGRKNEEYIKYNVYIKDGIFGRYRKVFIKQSEVVKLASKFENMQDISKEYKNLPAFEDAKLTFMDNIITQEAAKEVYETFINEINSIPFTQYYSSINDVSSRYRGGMPYIYISFTRNGIPYSAQVLLGDKLPKTLNAYYNAVNRIASQNISQTSNKLKKYLDNFENIRLNKSDINDDFTLYIYSIKDGSYYYVDSSNISDMNLISEIRKELDNPFDKTFDTDKVVLSVSYYDEDTYNNVKYYMQLSDYSTLKSLGY
;
A
#
# COMPACT_ATOMS: atom_id res chain seq x y z
N MET A 1 -22.42 18.35 57.77
CA MET A 1 -22.38 18.13 56.28
C MET A 1 -20.90 18.12 55.91
N ASP A 2 -20.40 16.93 55.63
CA ASP A 2 -18.98 16.67 55.50
C ASP A 2 -18.31 17.41 54.34
N ASN A 3 -17.33 18.21 54.69
CA ASN A 3 -16.48 19.00 53.79
C ASN A 3 -15.41 18.15 53.01
N THR A 4 -15.57 16.84 52.99
CA THR A 4 -14.61 15.89 52.44
C THR A 4 -14.73 15.67 50.92
N ASN A 5 -15.85 16.08 50.30
CA ASN A 5 -16.11 15.82 48.85
C ASN A 5 -15.45 16.82 47.86
N ASN A 6 -14.69 17.79 48.37
CA ASN A 6 -14.24 18.91 47.57
C ASN A 6 -12.88 18.71 46.89
N LYS A 7 -12.21 17.53 47.07
CA LYS A 7 -10.89 17.24 46.48
C LYS A 7 -10.88 16.26 45.26
N ASN A 8 -11.95 15.50 45.07
CA ASN A 8 -11.94 14.42 44.09
C ASN A 8 -12.00 14.93 42.64
N VAL A 9 -11.05 14.53 41.84
CA VAL A 9 -10.95 14.80 40.39
C VAL A 9 -11.90 13.87 39.60
N PHE A 10 -12.38 12.78 40.20
CA PHE A 10 -13.25 11.77 39.63
C PHE A 10 -14.43 11.47 40.57
N SER A 11 -15.60 11.18 40.03
CA SER A 11 -16.79 10.78 40.80
C SER A 11 -17.38 9.48 40.23
N LEU A 12 -17.29 8.42 41.03
CA LEU A 12 -17.85 7.11 40.68
C LEU A 12 -19.36 7.16 40.42
N LYS A 13 -20.10 7.98 41.16
CA LYS A 13 -21.55 8.16 41.00
C LYS A 13 -21.89 8.75 39.62
N LEU A 14 -21.15 9.79 39.20
CA LEU A 14 -21.33 10.38 37.86
C LEU A 14 -20.92 9.42 36.74
N PHE A 15 -19.88 8.64 36.98
CA PHE A 15 -19.42 7.61 36.04
C PHE A 15 -20.55 6.59 35.79
N TRP A 16 -21.06 5.93 36.82
CA TRP A 16 -22.11 4.92 36.67
C TRP A 16 -23.41 5.51 36.13
N GLN A 17 -23.80 6.71 36.54
CA GLN A 17 -24.95 7.39 35.99
C GLN A 17 -24.80 7.61 34.46
N THR A 18 -23.60 7.96 33.99
CA THR A 18 -23.32 8.13 32.57
C THR A 18 -23.29 6.79 31.85
N VAL A 19 -22.71 5.74 32.43
CA VAL A 19 -22.74 4.36 31.88
C VAL A 19 -24.20 3.91 31.67
N ILE A 20 -25.10 4.13 32.67
CA ILE A 20 -26.53 3.80 32.55
C ILE A 20 -27.17 4.66 31.47
N GLN A 21 -26.86 5.94 31.38
CA GLN A 21 -27.38 6.83 30.35
C GLN A 21 -27.02 6.34 28.93
N LEU A 22 -25.81 5.77 28.74
CA LEU A 22 -25.31 5.26 27.48
C LEU A 22 -25.74 3.82 27.18
N LYS A 23 -26.38 3.12 28.10
CA LYS A 23 -26.63 1.66 28.02
C LYS A 23 -27.26 1.19 26.71
N VAL A 24 -28.25 1.92 26.17
CA VAL A 24 -28.91 1.50 24.90
C VAL A 24 -27.94 1.53 23.74
N ILE A 25 -27.20 2.64 23.57
CA ILE A 25 -26.17 2.76 22.50
C ILE A 25 -25.04 1.78 22.76
N GLY A 26 -24.65 1.59 24.03
CA GLY A 26 -23.63 0.63 24.44
C GLY A 26 -24.01 -0.82 24.03
N PHE A 27 -25.22 -1.29 24.35
CA PHE A 27 -25.65 -2.63 23.97
C PHE A 27 -25.80 -2.80 22.45
N ILE A 28 -26.28 -1.79 21.73
CA ILE A 28 -26.29 -1.80 20.27
C ILE A 28 -24.84 -1.91 19.74
N SER A 29 -23.91 -1.17 20.34
CA SER A 29 -22.49 -1.26 19.93
C SER A 29 -21.94 -2.66 20.11
N LEU A 30 -22.22 -3.33 21.24
CA LEU A 30 -21.77 -4.72 21.47
C LEU A 30 -22.31 -5.68 20.41
N ALA A 31 -23.60 -5.58 20.09
CA ALA A 31 -24.21 -6.43 19.07
C ALA A 31 -23.60 -6.21 17.67
N VAL A 32 -23.44 -4.95 17.28
CA VAL A 32 -22.84 -4.59 15.98
C VAL A 32 -21.39 -5.06 15.91
N VAL A 33 -20.61 -4.80 16.95
CA VAL A 33 -19.17 -5.16 16.99
C VAL A 33 -18.98 -6.67 16.98
N ALA A 34 -19.80 -7.42 17.73
CA ALA A 34 -19.75 -8.89 17.72
C ALA A 34 -20.07 -9.45 16.33
N PHE A 35 -21.10 -8.92 15.68
CA PHE A 35 -21.48 -9.33 14.33
C PHE A 35 -20.38 -9.03 13.32
N VAL A 36 -19.89 -7.79 13.31
CA VAL A 36 -18.88 -7.32 12.35
C VAL A 36 -17.54 -8.04 12.50
N SER A 37 -17.14 -8.40 13.73
CA SER A 37 -15.87 -9.08 13.98
C SER A 37 -15.95 -10.60 13.82
N GLY A 38 -17.09 -11.22 14.13
CA GLY A 38 -17.23 -12.68 14.08
C GLY A 38 -17.77 -13.20 12.75
N PHE A 39 -18.73 -12.52 12.14
CA PHE A 39 -19.42 -12.99 10.94
C PHE A 39 -18.51 -13.16 9.70
N PRO A 40 -17.60 -12.23 9.37
CA PRO A 40 -16.67 -12.42 8.24
C PRO A 40 -15.79 -13.66 8.41
N ILE A 41 -15.31 -13.94 9.63
CA ILE A 41 -14.48 -15.11 9.93
C ILE A 41 -15.25 -16.40 9.70
N ILE A 42 -16.54 -16.42 10.08
CA ILE A 42 -17.40 -17.59 9.87
C ILE A 42 -17.61 -17.83 8.37
N ILE A 43 -17.90 -16.77 7.59
CA ILE A 43 -18.08 -16.90 6.14
C ILE A 43 -16.81 -17.42 5.48
N GLU A 44 -15.67 -16.85 5.82
CA GLU A 44 -14.37 -17.24 5.26
C GLU A 44 -14.03 -18.70 5.61
N GLY A 45 -14.24 -19.09 6.87
CA GLY A 45 -14.07 -20.48 7.30
C GLY A 45 -14.97 -21.47 6.55
N LEU A 46 -16.23 -21.09 6.29
CA LEU A 46 -17.15 -21.90 5.47
C LEU A 46 -16.71 -22.00 4.01
N ASN A 47 -16.20 -20.91 3.44
CA ASN A 47 -15.70 -20.90 2.07
C ASN A 47 -14.46 -21.78 1.93
N ILE A 48 -13.48 -21.65 2.84
CA ILE A 48 -12.29 -22.51 2.86
C ILE A 48 -12.69 -23.97 3.00
N LYS A 49 -13.62 -24.29 3.90
CA LYS A 49 -14.15 -25.66 4.04
C LYS A 49 -14.76 -26.20 2.76
N LYS A 50 -15.55 -25.38 2.03
CA LYS A 50 -16.12 -25.76 0.73
C LYS A 50 -15.04 -26.01 -0.32
N MET A 51 -14.02 -25.15 -0.38
CA MET A 51 -12.90 -25.29 -1.31
C MET A 51 -12.10 -26.57 -1.04
N ILE A 52 -11.79 -26.88 0.21
CA ILE A 52 -11.09 -28.11 0.59
C ILE A 52 -11.92 -29.36 0.25
N ASN A 53 -13.23 -29.33 0.52
CA ASN A 53 -14.11 -30.45 0.18
C ASN A 53 -14.20 -30.66 -1.34
N ALA A 54 -14.25 -29.59 -2.13
CA ALA A 54 -14.24 -29.66 -3.59
C ALA A 54 -12.90 -30.21 -4.10
N ALA A 55 -11.79 -29.78 -3.53
CA ALA A 55 -10.45 -30.29 -3.87
C ALA A 55 -10.30 -31.79 -3.55
N ASN A 56 -10.78 -32.22 -2.38
CA ASN A 56 -10.74 -33.64 -1.99
C ASN A 56 -11.61 -34.50 -2.92
N ALA A 57 -12.81 -34.02 -3.30
CA ALA A 57 -13.69 -34.73 -4.23
C ALA A 57 -13.06 -34.83 -5.64
N ALA A 58 -12.37 -33.79 -6.09
CA ALA A 58 -11.64 -33.80 -7.37
C ALA A 58 -10.45 -34.79 -7.32
N ALA A 59 -9.72 -34.86 -6.20
CA ALA A 59 -8.64 -35.82 -6.00
C ALA A 59 -9.15 -37.27 -5.99
N GLU A 60 -10.31 -37.54 -5.37
CA GLU A 60 -10.95 -38.87 -5.37
C GLU A 60 -11.46 -39.29 -6.76
N SER A 61 -11.81 -38.34 -7.62
CA SER A 61 -12.25 -38.58 -9.01
C SER A 61 -11.10 -38.84 -9.99
N GLY A 62 -9.83 -38.83 -9.53
CA GLY A 62 -8.64 -39.05 -10.36
C GLY A 62 -8.30 -37.92 -11.30
N THR A 63 -9.00 -36.80 -11.23
CA THR A 63 -8.57 -35.53 -11.83
C THR A 63 -7.42 -35.01 -10.97
N GLU A 64 -6.20 -35.04 -11.49
CA GLU A 64 -5.08 -34.36 -10.84
C GLU A 64 -5.43 -32.88 -10.69
N VAL A 65 -5.82 -32.51 -9.49
CA VAL A 65 -5.93 -31.09 -9.12
C VAL A 65 -4.51 -30.58 -9.04
N ILE A 66 -4.01 -30.10 -10.18
CA ILE A 66 -2.71 -29.46 -10.29
C ILE A 66 -2.76 -28.22 -9.38
N ASN A 67 -1.95 -28.30 -8.32
CA ASN A 67 -1.62 -27.16 -7.43
C ASN A 67 -2.70 -26.57 -6.52
N MET A 68 -3.43 -27.37 -5.77
CA MET A 68 -3.64 -26.95 -4.39
C MET A 68 -2.49 -27.51 -3.53
N SER A 69 -1.28 -27.00 -3.77
CA SER A 69 -0.12 -27.26 -2.94
C SER A 69 -0.41 -26.75 -1.53
N SER A 70 -0.52 -27.68 -0.63
CA SER A 70 -0.80 -27.57 0.80
C SER A 70 -2.25 -27.15 1.16
N PRO A 71 -2.83 -27.76 2.19
CA PRO A 71 -4.08 -27.26 2.75
C PRO A 71 -3.90 -25.78 3.01
N TYR A 72 -4.83 -24.96 2.51
CA TYR A 72 -4.87 -23.52 2.78
C TYR A 72 -4.94 -23.29 4.29
N THR A 73 -3.83 -23.50 4.95
CA THR A 73 -3.57 -22.83 6.21
C THR A 73 -3.21 -21.42 5.82
N SER A 74 -4.22 -20.65 5.38
CA SER A 74 -4.04 -19.21 5.24
C SER A 74 -3.67 -18.75 6.64
N LEU A 75 -2.46 -18.21 6.78
CA LEU A 75 -2.13 -17.35 7.91
C LEU A 75 -3.14 -16.22 7.80
N VAL A 76 -4.30 -16.40 8.43
CA VAL A 76 -5.29 -15.34 8.47
C VAL A 76 -4.73 -14.34 9.44
N SER A 77 -4.04 -13.40 8.85
CA SER A 77 -3.84 -12.15 9.52
C SER A 77 -5.23 -11.59 9.82
N PRO A 78 -5.54 -11.20 11.06
CA PRO A 78 -6.78 -10.51 11.41
C PRO A 78 -6.97 -9.19 10.65
N ILE A 79 -6.09 -8.86 9.75
CA ILE A 79 -6.01 -7.71 8.87
C ILE A 79 -7.21 -7.63 7.93
N SER A 80 -7.76 -8.75 7.46
CA SER A 80 -8.95 -8.74 6.59
C SER A 80 -10.20 -8.15 7.27
N SER A 81 -10.27 -8.21 8.60
CA SER A 81 -11.37 -7.61 9.38
C SER A 81 -11.11 -6.16 9.83
N GLN A 82 -9.90 -5.61 9.64
CA GLN A 82 -9.53 -4.27 10.11
C GLN A 82 -10.38 -3.17 9.49
N GLY A 83 -10.66 -3.22 8.19
CA GLY A 83 -11.52 -2.23 7.54
C GLY A 83 -12.91 -2.14 8.18
N VAL A 84 -13.42 -3.26 8.65
CA VAL A 84 -14.72 -3.33 9.31
C VAL A 84 -14.66 -2.79 10.75
N LEU A 85 -13.59 -3.08 11.50
CA LEU A 85 -13.34 -2.50 12.82
C LEU A 85 -13.16 -0.98 12.75
N LEU A 86 -12.52 -0.48 11.73
CA LEU A 86 -12.39 0.96 11.49
C LEU A 86 -13.75 1.64 11.33
N ILE A 87 -14.71 1.03 10.61
CA ILE A 87 -16.07 1.54 10.51
C ILE A 87 -16.70 1.64 11.91
N VAL A 88 -16.50 0.63 12.76
CA VAL A 88 -17.00 0.66 14.15
C VAL A 88 -16.38 1.83 14.92
N VAL A 89 -15.08 2.05 14.81
CA VAL A 89 -14.39 3.18 15.46
C VAL A 89 -14.90 4.52 14.95
N LEU A 90 -15.13 4.67 13.65
CA LEU A 90 -15.55 5.93 13.02
C LEU A 90 -17.06 6.22 13.13
N VAL A 91 -17.90 5.23 13.40
CA VAL A 91 -19.36 5.41 13.49
C VAL A 91 -19.83 5.28 14.93
N ILE A 92 -19.53 4.17 15.59
CA ILE A 92 -20.06 3.89 16.94
C ILE A 92 -19.39 4.82 17.97
N THR A 93 -18.10 5.00 17.90
CA THR A 93 -17.36 5.87 18.83
C THR A 93 -17.87 7.32 18.83
N PRO A 94 -18.04 7.99 17.66
CA PRO A 94 -18.63 9.31 17.60
C PRO A 94 -20.05 9.37 18.16
N ILE A 95 -20.90 8.37 17.88
CA ILE A 95 -22.26 8.34 18.40
C ILE A 95 -22.25 8.28 19.93
N LEU A 96 -21.46 7.37 20.53
CA LEU A 96 -21.32 7.28 21.99
C LEU A 96 -20.81 8.59 22.60
N ALA A 97 -19.73 9.15 22.03
CA ALA A 97 -19.13 10.37 22.52
C ALA A 97 -20.09 11.57 22.37
N LEU A 98 -20.65 11.81 21.20
CA LEU A 98 -21.56 12.93 20.95
C LEU A 98 -22.81 12.84 21.84
N TYR A 99 -23.34 11.63 22.09
CA TYR A 99 -24.49 11.46 22.98
C TYR A 99 -24.10 11.75 24.43
N ALA A 100 -22.96 11.29 24.91
CA ALA A 100 -22.46 11.59 26.26
C ALA A 100 -22.29 13.09 26.51
N TRP A 101 -21.86 13.85 25.48
CA TRP A 101 -21.66 15.29 25.53
C TRP A 101 -22.86 16.12 25.04
N SER A 102 -23.98 15.48 24.65
CA SER A 102 -25.18 16.13 24.10
C SER A 102 -25.79 17.20 25.00
N PHE A 103 -25.62 17.05 26.32
CA PHE A 103 -26.11 18.03 27.30
C PHE A 103 -25.51 19.43 27.09
N LEU A 104 -24.34 19.55 26.44
CA LEU A 104 -23.69 20.81 26.10
C LEU A 104 -24.34 21.55 24.93
N ASN A 105 -25.25 20.89 24.19
CA ASN A 105 -25.88 21.45 22.98
C ASN A 105 -27.21 22.16 23.29
N LYS A 106 -27.82 21.94 24.48
CA LYS A 106 -29.06 22.59 24.92
C LYS A 106 -28.81 23.37 26.22
N ARG A 107 -29.30 24.60 26.29
CA ARG A 107 -29.07 25.50 27.44
C ARG A 107 -29.62 24.92 28.72
N SER A 108 -30.86 24.45 28.72
CA SER A 108 -31.52 23.90 29.92
C SER A 108 -30.77 22.71 30.53
N THR A 109 -30.29 21.79 29.67
CA THR A 109 -29.51 20.63 30.12
C THR A 109 -28.12 21.02 30.56
N SER A 110 -27.45 21.99 29.87
CA SER A 110 -26.16 22.51 30.23
C SER A 110 -26.19 23.19 31.60
N ASP A 111 -27.19 24.06 31.85
CA ASP A 111 -27.40 24.73 33.14
C ASP A 111 -27.64 23.73 34.28
N PHE A 112 -28.45 22.68 34.04
CA PHE A 112 -28.67 21.59 35.00
C PHE A 112 -27.36 20.88 35.39
N TYR A 113 -26.57 20.44 34.39
CA TYR A 113 -25.29 19.73 34.69
C TYR A 113 -24.25 20.63 35.35
N HIS A 114 -24.25 21.93 35.06
CA HIS A 114 -23.35 22.89 35.70
C HIS A 114 -23.79 23.33 37.11
N SER A 115 -25.05 23.12 37.48
CA SER A 115 -25.56 23.38 38.82
C SER A 115 -25.36 22.21 39.80
N LEU A 116 -24.94 21.03 39.29
CA LEU A 116 -24.66 19.90 40.14
C LEU A 116 -23.48 20.19 41.10
N PRO A 117 -23.50 19.66 42.35
CA PRO A 117 -22.47 19.93 43.37
C PRO A 117 -21.16 19.17 43.10
N TYR A 118 -20.70 19.14 41.86
CA TYR A 118 -19.49 18.51 41.45
C TYR A 118 -18.56 19.52 40.77
N LYS A 119 -17.24 19.33 40.95
CA LYS A 119 -16.25 20.10 40.19
C LYS A 119 -16.40 19.81 38.69
N ARG A 120 -16.27 20.83 37.85
CA ARG A 120 -16.35 20.66 36.37
C ARG A 120 -15.32 19.64 35.84
N LYS A 121 -14.11 19.59 36.44
CA LYS A 121 -13.09 18.57 36.11
C LYS A 121 -13.62 17.15 36.38
N ALA A 122 -14.25 16.92 37.54
CA ALA A 122 -14.82 15.63 37.90
C ALA A 122 -15.96 15.22 36.92
N LEU A 123 -16.81 16.17 36.53
CA LEU A 123 -17.86 15.93 35.55
C LEU A 123 -17.28 15.51 34.19
N PHE A 124 -16.22 16.23 33.71
CA PHE A 124 -15.55 15.91 32.44
C PHE A 124 -14.93 14.52 32.48
N ILE A 125 -14.07 14.26 33.47
CA ILE A 125 -13.32 13.00 33.57
C ILE A 125 -14.25 11.80 33.77
N SER A 126 -15.29 11.93 34.64
CA SER A 126 -16.24 10.83 34.88
C SER A 126 -17.07 10.49 33.63
N LYS A 127 -17.49 11.50 32.86
CA LYS A 127 -18.22 11.27 31.60
C LYS A 127 -17.31 10.66 30.53
N PHE A 128 -16.07 11.16 30.41
CA PHE A 128 -15.09 10.61 29.46
C PHE A 128 -14.78 9.14 29.79
N ALA A 129 -14.54 8.84 31.09
CA ALA A 129 -14.30 7.48 31.55
C ALA A 129 -15.47 6.53 31.24
N ALA A 130 -16.74 6.99 31.31
CA ALA A 130 -17.90 6.19 30.98
C ALA A 130 -17.97 5.88 29.45
N VAL A 131 -17.57 6.81 28.61
CA VAL A 131 -17.45 6.55 27.15
C VAL A 131 -16.34 5.53 26.90
N THR A 132 -15.17 5.73 27.52
CA THR A 132 -14.01 4.80 27.40
C THR A 132 -14.36 3.40 27.91
N PHE A 133 -15.18 3.29 28.97
CA PHE A 133 -15.67 2.00 29.47
C PHE A 133 -16.46 1.24 28.40
N TRP A 134 -17.44 1.88 27.74
CA TRP A 134 -18.21 1.24 26.69
C TRP A 134 -17.36 0.88 25.47
N GLN A 135 -16.36 1.70 25.14
CA GLN A 135 -15.39 1.39 24.08
C GLN A 135 -14.54 0.16 24.42
N ALA A 136 -14.01 0.09 25.64
CA ALA A 136 -13.23 -1.06 26.11
C ALA A 136 -14.06 -2.36 26.08
N VAL A 137 -15.31 -2.31 26.60
CA VAL A 137 -16.22 -3.47 26.57
C VAL A 137 -16.55 -3.86 25.13
N SER A 138 -16.74 -2.90 24.21
CA SER A 138 -17.00 -3.16 22.81
C SER A 138 -15.80 -3.85 22.14
N MET A 139 -14.57 -3.37 22.36
CA MET A 139 -13.37 -4.00 21.80
C MET A 139 -13.11 -5.41 22.36
N LEU A 140 -13.37 -5.58 23.67
CA LEU A 140 -13.31 -6.91 24.27
C LEU A 140 -14.34 -7.86 23.65
N THR A 141 -15.58 -7.38 23.39
CA THR A 141 -16.61 -8.17 22.73
C THR A 141 -16.23 -8.53 21.30
N ALA A 142 -15.61 -7.60 20.55
CA ALA A 142 -15.07 -7.86 19.23
C ALA A 142 -14.00 -8.95 19.24
N PHE A 143 -13.05 -8.84 20.17
CA PHE A 143 -12.01 -9.84 20.35
C PHE A 143 -12.59 -11.23 20.66
N VAL A 144 -13.53 -11.31 21.62
CA VAL A 144 -14.18 -12.59 21.98
C VAL A 144 -14.95 -13.18 20.80
N ALA A 145 -15.67 -12.35 20.03
CA ALA A 145 -16.40 -12.83 18.86
C ALA A 145 -15.46 -13.38 17.77
N SER A 146 -14.35 -12.70 17.51
CA SER A 146 -13.30 -13.19 16.58
C SER A 146 -12.65 -14.45 17.09
N PHE A 147 -12.32 -14.50 18.39
CA PHE A 147 -11.72 -15.67 19.01
C PHE A 147 -12.63 -16.92 18.86
N ILE A 148 -13.93 -16.76 19.09
CA ILE A 148 -14.92 -17.84 18.90
C ILE A 148 -14.95 -18.28 17.44
N GLY A 149 -14.97 -17.33 16.49
CA GLY A 149 -14.94 -17.63 15.06
C GLY A 149 -13.71 -18.44 14.65
N TYR A 150 -12.52 -18.01 15.05
CA TYR A 150 -11.27 -18.72 14.79
C TYR A 150 -11.21 -20.09 15.47
N HIS A 151 -11.76 -20.20 16.69
CA HIS A 151 -11.78 -21.48 17.41
C HIS A 151 -12.69 -22.53 16.74
N ILE A 152 -13.85 -22.09 16.20
CA ILE A 152 -14.76 -22.97 15.44
C ILE A 152 -14.05 -23.53 14.20
N PHE A 153 -13.26 -22.71 13.53
CA PHE A 153 -12.57 -23.06 12.29
C PHE A 153 -11.05 -23.28 12.47
N ARG A 154 -10.61 -23.68 13.66
CA ARG A 154 -9.18 -23.86 14.01
C ARG A 154 -8.39 -24.79 13.08
N ASN A 155 -9.06 -25.69 12.35
CA ASN A 155 -8.41 -26.60 11.40
C ASN A 155 -8.07 -25.90 10.06
N TYR A 156 -8.59 -24.69 9.84
CA TYR A 156 -8.47 -23.96 8.58
C TYR A 156 -7.68 -22.66 8.75
N PHE A 157 -7.50 -22.18 9.99
CA PHE A 157 -6.82 -20.93 10.29
C PHE A 157 -5.63 -21.15 11.22
N ILE A 158 -4.48 -20.58 10.86
CA ILE A 158 -3.34 -20.40 11.77
C ILE A 158 -3.42 -18.97 12.30
N VAL A 159 -3.70 -18.81 13.60
CA VAL A 159 -3.91 -17.50 14.22
C VAL A 159 -2.78 -17.19 15.17
N ASP A 160 -2.08 -16.06 14.95
CA ASP A 160 -1.22 -15.46 15.95
C ASP A 160 -2.07 -14.62 16.93
N TYR A 161 -2.33 -15.18 18.10
CA TYR A 161 -3.12 -14.50 19.13
C TYR A 161 -2.41 -13.28 19.71
N GLY A 162 -1.08 -13.25 19.70
CA GLY A 162 -0.30 -12.08 20.15
C GLY A 162 -0.54 -10.88 19.23
N VAL A 163 -0.41 -11.10 17.94
CA VAL A 163 -0.72 -10.10 16.91
C VAL A 163 -2.19 -9.68 16.98
N THR A 164 -3.10 -10.63 17.13
CA THR A 164 -4.54 -10.35 17.23
C THR A 164 -4.85 -9.43 18.41
N ILE A 165 -4.36 -9.74 19.60
CA ILE A 165 -4.56 -8.89 20.80
C ILE A 165 -3.97 -7.49 20.57
N HIS A 166 -2.78 -7.41 19.99
CA HIS A 166 -2.13 -6.12 19.72
C HIS A 166 -2.99 -5.23 18.82
N ILE A 167 -3.59 -5.79 17.76
CA ILE A 167 -4.49 -5.07 16.85
C ILE A 167 -5.71 -4.53 17.58
N TYR A 168 -6.40 -5.34 18.41
CA TYR A 168 -7.55 -4.84 19.18
C TYR A 168 -7.18 -3.76 20.19
N VAL A 169 -6.00 -3.82 20.78
CA VAL A 169 -5.47 -2.75 21.63
C VAL A 169 -5.19 -1.48 20.81
N ALA A 170 -4.62 -1.61 19.63
CA ALA A 170 -4.39 -0.48 18.72
C ALA A 170 -5.72 0.18 18.30
N GLU A 171 -6.73 -0.60 17.95
CA GLU A 171 -8.07 -0.09 17.62
C GLU A 171 -8.77 0.58 18.81
N PHE A 172 -8.59 0.06 20.02
CA PHE A 172 -9.05 0.73 21.23
C PHE A 172 -8.37 2.10 21.42
N ILE A 173 -7.07 2.21 21.16
CA ILE A 173 -6.33 3.48 21.21
C ILE A 173 -6.87 4.46 20.15
N CYS A 174 -7.19 3.98 18.94
CA CYS A 174 -7.84 4.78 17.90
C CYS A 174 -9.22 5.30 18.35
N ALA A 175 -10.03 4.45 18.96
CA ALA A 175 -11.32 4.84 19.53
C ALA A 175 -11.17 5.88 20.64
N LEU A 176 -10.15 5.73 21.48
CA LEU A 176 -9.83 6.68 22.54
C LEU A 176 -9.43 8.05 21.96
N LEU A 177 -8.60 8.10 20.93
CA LEU A 177 -8.24 9.34 20.22
C LEU A 177 -9.46 10.02 19.62
N CYS A 178 -10.33 9.25 18.94
CA CYS A 178 -11.55 9.76 18.33
C CYS A 178 -12.47 10.41 19.38
N SER A 179 -12.74 9.71 20.49
CA SER A 179 -13.57 10.23 21.58
C SER A 179 -12.93 11.43 22.29
N ALA A 180 -11.61 11.46 22.43
CA ALA A 180 -10.88 12.60 23.00
C ALA A 180 -11.01 13.86 22.13
N ALA A 181 -10.89 13.71 20.81
CA ALA A 181 -11.09 14.81 19.87
C ALA A 181 -12.53 15.35 19.90
N ILE A 182 -13.51 14.45 20.00
CA ILE A 182 -14.93 14.84 20.14
C ILE A 182 -15.18 15.57 21.47
N ALA A 183 -14.63 15.08 22.58
CA ALA A 183 -14.75 15.74 23.87
C ALA A 183 -14.10 17.14 23.87
N LEU A 184 -12.94 17.29 23.20
CA LEU A 184 -12.28 18.56 22.98
C LEU A 184 -13.16 19.49 22.12
N ALA A 185 -13.68 19.01 20.99
CA ALA A 185 -14.57 19.78 20.11
C ALA A 185 -15.84 20.23 20.84
N CYS A 186 -16.48 19.34 21.61
CA CYS A 186 -17.65 19.66 22.43
C CYS A 186 -17.34 20.69 23.53
N SER A 187 -16.09 20.75 24.00
CA SER A 187 -15.68 21.76 24.98
C SER A 187 -15.62 23.17 24.41
N ILE A 188 -15.43 23.33 23.10
CA ILE A 188 -15.26 24.62 22.41
C ILE A 188 -16.43 25.02 21.51
N THR A 189 -17.35 24.10 21.23
CA THR A 189 -18.55 24.35 20.42
C THR A 189 -19.82 24.02 21.18
N GLY A 190 -20.97 24.50 20.72
CA GLY A 190 -22.23 24.37 21.45
C GLY A 190 -23.38 23.77 20.64
N ASN A 191 -23.17 23.30 19.42
CA ASN A 191 -24.14 22.56 18.65
C ASN A 191 -23.52 21.31 18.04
N ILE A 192 -24.35 20.32 17.75
CA ILE A 192 -23.92 18.99 17.31
C ILE A 192 -23.20 19.04 15.96
N PHE A 193 -23.66 19.87 15.04
CA PHE A 193 -23.05 20.00 13.70
C PHE A 193 -21.63 20.58 13.78
N SER A 194 -21.46 21.67 14.57
CA SER A 194 -20.12 22.22 14.81
C SER A 194 -19.23 21.25 15.56
N ASN A 195 -19.78 20.44 16.50
CA ASN A 195 -19.00 19.39 17.19
C ASN A 195 -18.41 18.39 16.20
N ILE A 196 -19.20 17.90 15.24
CA ILE A 196 -18.76 16.95 14.22
C ILE A 196 -17.69 17.59 13.31
N CYS A 197 -17.97 18.78 12.76
CA CYS A 197 -17.02 19.47 11.88
C CYS A 197 -15.67 19.75 12.57
N VAL A 198 -15.72 20.23 13.81
CA VAL A 198 -14.49 20.57 14.55
C VAL A 198 -13.72 19.34 14.99
N SER A 199 -14.40 18.27 15.42
CA SER A 199 -13.72 17.01 15.74
C SER A 199 -13.03 16.42 14.50
N GLY A 200 -13.69 16.45 13.35
CA GLY A 200 -13.09 16.06 12.08
C GLY A 200 -11.84 16.90 11.74
N LEU A 201 -11.93 18.23 11.86
CA LEU A 201 -10.76 19.09 11.64
C LEU A 201 -9.61 18.78 12.60
N ILE A 202 -9.90 18.58 13.90
CA ILE A 202 -8.86 18.26 14.90
C ILE A 202 -8.12 16.96 14.56
N VAL A 203 -8.84 15.93 14.12
CA VAL A 203 -8.26 14.62 13.83
C VAL A 203 -7.56 14.60 12.48
N PHE A 204 -8.22 15.09 11.42
CA PHE A 204 -7.80 14.81 10.05
C PHE A 204 -7.00 15.95 9.39
N LEU A 205 -7.17 17.21 9.81
CA LEU A 205 -6.50 18.33 9.16
C LEU A 205 -4.97 18.23 9.15
N PRO A 206 -4.27 17.85 10.24
CA PRO A 206 -2.80 17.76 10.23
C PRO A 206 -2.32 16.74 9.21
N ARG A 207 -2.89 15.55 9.21
CA ARG A 207 -2.54 14.48 8.25
C ARG A 207 -2.87 14.86 6.82
N PHE A 208 -4.03 15.46 6.61
CA PHE A 208 -4.46 15.93 5.29
C PHE A 208 -3.45 16.91 4.67
N ILE A 209 -2.96 17.89 5.44
CA ILE A 209 -1.95 18.85 4.96
C ILE A 209 -0.66 18.14 4.56
N ILE A 210 -0.19 17.20 5.38
CA ILE A 210 1.05 16.45 5.11
C ILE A 210 0.91 15.59 3.86
N LEU A 211 -0.17 14.84 3.74
CA LEU A 211 -0.44 14.02 2.56
C LEU A 211 -0.57 14.86 1.29
N LEU A 212 -1.23 16.00 1.39
CA LEU A 212 -1.41 16.91 0.26
C LEU A 212 -0.07 17.48 -0.23
N ILE A 213 0.83 17.83 0.69
CA ILE A 213 2.21 18.22 0.34
C ILE A 213 2.94 17.04 -0.30
N ALA A 214 2.93 15.88 0.35
CA ALA A 214 3.64 14.71 -0.13
C ALA A 214 3.16 14.28 -1.53
N SER A 215 1.86 14.14 -1.75
CA SER A 215 1.32 13.78 -3.07
C SER A 215 1.64 14.84 -4.13
N THR A 216 1.50 16.13 -3.80
CA THR A 216 1.85 17.18 -4.75
C THR A 216 3.33 17.15 -5.14
N VAL A 217 4.23 16.88 -4.17
CA VAL A 217 5.67 16.80 -4.44
C VAL A 217 5.99 15.55 -5.26
N THR A 218 5.50 14.38 -4.86
CA THR A 218 5.80 13.11 -5.56
C THR A 218 5.23 13.05 -6.96
N ASP A 219 4.01 13.54 -7.16
CA ASP A 219 3.35 13.50 -8.47
C ASP A 219 3.88 14.57 -9.43
N SER A 220 4.45 15.70 -8.90
CA SER A 220 4.97 16.78 -9.72
C SER A 220 6.47 16.68 -10.01
N VAL A 221 7.20 15.84 -9.29
CA VAL A 221 8.66 15.71 -9.42
C VAL A 221 9.06 14.25 -9.45
N ALA A 222 9.49 13.75 -10.60
CA ALA A 222 9.88 12.36 -10.79
C ALA A 222 10.99 11.90 -9.80
N THR A 223 11.87 12.82 -9.38
CA THR A 223 12.96 12.55 -8.43
C THR A 223 12.57 12.69 -6.95
N ALA A 224 11.30 12.99 -6.67
CA ALA A 224 10.83 13.08 -5.29
C ALA A 224 10.41 11.71 -4.75
N THR A 225 10.56 11.54 -3.44
CA THR A 225 10.04 10.37 -2.71
C THR A 225 9.00 10.80 -1.69
N MET A 226 8.05 9.91 -1.38
CA MET A 226 7.05 10.15 -0.33
C MET A 226 7.61 10.06 1.09
N GLU A 227 8.85 9.59 1.27
CA GLU A 227 9.44 9.50 2.59
C GLU A 227 9.66 10.90 3.17
N CYS A 228 8.94 11.22 4.22
CA CYS A 228 9.06 12.51 4.90
C CYS A 228 10.11 12.39 6.02
N PRO A 229 11.21 13.17 5.96
CA PRO A 229 12.27 13.07 6.96
C PRO A 229 11.89 13.68 8.33
N VAL A 230 10.77 14.39 8.40
CA VAL A 230 10.39 15.13 9.62
C VAL A 230 9.25 14.44 10.33
N TRP A 231 9.55 13.30 10.96
CA TRP A 231 8.57 12.51 11.73
C TRP A 231 7.84 13.31 12.83
N ILE A 232 8.44 14.39 13.35
CA ILE A 232 7.83 15.26 14.38
C ILE A 232 6.62 16.02 13.81
N LEU A 233 6.68 16.42 12.54
CA LEU A 233 5.61 17.12 11.85
C LEU A 233 4.70 16.15 11.06
N ASP A 234 5.19 14.95 10.84
CA ASP A 234 4.44 13.91 10.15
C ASP A 234 3.51 13.21 11.13
N ASN A 235 2.21 13.45 10.98
CA ASN A 235 1.16 12.76 11.73
C ASN A 235 0.94 11.31 11.25
N SER A 236 1.92 10.73 10.52
CA SER A 236 1.85 9.36 10.00
C SER A 236 1.75 8.32 11.10
N TYR A 237 2.32 8.60 12.28
CA TYR A 237 2.20 7.74 13.46
C TYR A 237 0.80 7.75 14.09
N ASN A 238 -0.10 8.65 13.70
CA ASN A 238 -1.49 8.62 14.13
C ASN A 238 -2.23 7.49 13.42
N MET A 239 -2.41 6.37 14.10
CA MET A 239 -3.01 5.16 13.56
C MET A 239 -4.42 5.36 13.00
N LEU A 240 -5.25 6.19 13.67
CA LEU A 240 -6.62 6.47 13.20
C LEU A 240 -6.63 7.14 11.84
N THR A 241 -5.81 8.18 11.66
CA THR A 241 -5.75 8.90 10.38
C THR A 241 -5.08 8.07 9.30
N ALA A 242 -4.06 7.29 9.64
CA ALA A 242 -3.38 6.41 8.69
C ALA A 242 -4.32 5.35 8.11
N GLN A 243 -5.15 4.71 8.94
CA GLN A 243 -6.14 3.75 8.48
C GLN A 243 -7.19 4.38 7.57
N VAL A 244 -7.72 5.56 7.96
CA VAL A 244 -8.75 6.24 7.16
C VAL A 244 -8.20 6.64 5.80
N PHE A 245 -7.04 7.29 5.75
CA PHE A 245 -6.46 7.70 4.47
C PHE A 245 -5.96 6.50 3.65
N GLY A 246 -5.42 5.47 4.28
CA GLY A 246 -5.04 4.23 3.60
C GLY A 246 -6.22 3.48 2.96
N ALA A 247 -7.42 3.60 3.52
CA ALA A 247 -8.64 3.04 2.92
C ALA A 247 -9.11 3.82 1.67
N PHE A 248 -8.80 5.12 1.58
CA PHE A 248 -9.18 5.96 0.44
C PHE A 248 -8.07 6.12 -0.61
N GLU A 249 -6.81 5.86 -0.27
CA GLU A 249 -5.66 5.97 -1.15
C GLU A 249 -4.88 4.65 -1.24
N PRO A 250 -5.47 3.58 -1.81
CA PRO A 250 -4.78 2.30 -1.94
C PRO A 250 -3.52 2.35 -2.81
N LEU A 251 -3.31 3.44 -3.56
CA LEU A 251 -2.17 3.64 -4.45
C LEU A 251 -0.87 4.03 -3.71
N TYR A 252 -0.95 4.63 -2.52
CA TYR A 252 0.21 5.19 -1.82
C TYR A 252 0.51 4.53 -0.47
N ILE A 253 -0.48 3.90 0.15
CA ILE A 253 -0.32 3.20 1.42
C ILE A 253 -0.80 1.77 1.21
N THR A 254 0.14 0.84 1.08
CA THR A 254 -0.21 -0.57 0.99
C THR A 254 -0.87 -1.05 2.28
N SER A 255 -1.76 -2.03 2.20
CA SER A 255 -2.37 -2.66 3.39
C SER A 255 -1.31 -3.15 4.38
N SER A 256 -0.15 -3.58 3.88
CA SER A 256 1.01 -3.96 4.67
C SER A 256 1.59 -2.79 5.50
N SER A 257 1.60 -1.56 4.99
CA SER A 257 2.10 -0.40 5.73
C SER A 257 1.18 0.01 6.88
N VAL A 258 -0.14 -0.09 6.68
CA VAL A 258 -1.12 0.16 7.75
C VAL A 258 -1.03 -0.89 8.84
N SER A 259 -0.89 -2.15 8.47
CA SER A 259 -0.72 -3.26 9.41
C SER A 259 0.56 -3.12 10.22
N GLN A 260 1.67 -2.80 9.57
CA GLN A 260 2.94 -2.54 10.25
C GLN A 260 2.83 -1.35 11.22
N MET A 261 2.08 -0.32 10.86
CA MET A 261 1.84 0.83 11.74
C MET A 261 0.99 0.45 12.96
N LEU A 262 -0.07 -0.34 12.79
CA LEU A 262 -0.88 -0.85 13.90
C LEU A 262 -0.07 -1.71 14.86
N LEU A 263 0.84 -2.53 14.34
CA LEU A 263 1.75 -3.35 15.14
C LEU A 263 2.94 -2.56 15.70
N SER A 264 3.19 -1.34 15.24
CA SER A 264 4.27 -0.50 15.73
C SER A 264 3.98 0.03 17.13
N ILE A 265 4.82 -0.30 18.10
CA ILE A 265 4.75 0.23 19.47
C ILE A 265 4.88 1.76 19.46
N ALA A 266 5.72 2.32 18.59
CA ALA A 266 5.92 3.77 18.48
C ALA A 266 4.63 4.48 18.04
N SER A 267 3.92 3.95 17.06
CA SER A 267 2.63 4.49 16.58
C SER A 267 1.53 4.39 17.63
N ASN A 268 1.48 3.27 18.37
CA ASN A 268 0.57 3.09 19.50
C ASN A 268 0.80 4.12 20.59
N ILE A 269 2.06 4.32 21.00
CA ILE A 269 2.45 5.33 22.02
C ILE A 269 2.13 6.73 21.53
N TYR A 270 2.48 7.08 20.29
CA TYR A 270 2.20 8.40 19.71
C TYR A 270 0.69 8.71 19.73
N THR A 271 -0.14 7.77 19.25
CA THR A 271 -1.61 7.94 19.20
C THR A 271 -2.20 8.08 20.60
N LEU A 272 -1.70 7.30 21.56
CA LEU A 272 -2.11 7.40 22.97
C LEU A 272 -1.72 8.74 23.59
N VAL A 273 -0.49 9.21 23.37
CA VAL A 273 -0.02 10.52 23.87
C VAL A 273 -0.87 11.65 23.30
N LEU A 274 -1.18 11.58 22.00
CA LEU A 274 -2.04 12.55 21.33
C LEU A 274 -3.45 12.56 21.94
N ALA A 275 -4.02 11.38 22.21
CA ALA A 275 -5.31 11.25 22.87
C ALA A 275 -5.29 11.89 24.28
N VAL A 276 -4.23 11.64 25.06
CA VAL A 276 -4.07 12.24 26.40
C VAL A 276 -3.97 13.78 26.30
N ILE A 277 -3.22 14.30 25.32
CA ILE A 277 -3.13 15.77 25.08
C ILE A 277 -4.53 16.32 24.81
N TYR A 278 -5.34 15.68 23.96
CA TYR A 278 -6.71 16.13 23.66
C TYR A 278 -7.64 16.05 24.87
N ILE A 279 -7.49 15.03 25.72
CA ILE A 279 -8.26 14.91 26.96
C ILE A 279 -7.91 16.07 27.92
N VAL A 280 -6.62 16.34 28.10
CA VAL A 280 -6.14 17.41 28.99
C VAL A 280 -6.63 18.78 28.50
N LEU A 281 -6.45 19.08 27.20
CA LEU A 281 -6.91 20.31 26.57
C LEU A 281 -8.45 20.45 26.67
N GLY A 282 -9.17 19.37 26.37
CA GLY A 282 -10.62 19.31 26.48
C GLY A 282 -11.10 19.58 27.92
N CYS A 283 -10.46 18.98 28.90
CA CYS A 283 -10.75 19.19 30.31
C CYS A 283 -10.53 20.67 30.75
N VAL A 284 -9.39 21.26 30.34
CA VAL A 284 -9.07 22.66 30.64
C VAL A 284 -10.08 23.61 30.00
N LEU A 285 -10.40 23.41 28.73
CA LEU A 285 -11.36 24.25 27.99
C LEU A 285 -12.79 24.07 28.51
N PHE A 286 -13.18 22.85 28.88
CA PHE A 286 -14.47 22.56 29.50
C PHE A 286 -14.63 23.31 30.83
N THR A 287 -13.60 23.37 31.66
CA THR A 287 -13.70 24.11 32.95
C THR A 287 -13.91 25.62 32.75
N LYS A 288 -13.39 26.18 31.66
CA LYS A 288 -13.54 27.61 31.29
C LYS A 288 -14.83 27.91 30.53
N ARG A 289 -15.54 26.86 30.08
CA ARG A 289 -16.76 27.02 29.27
C ARG A 289 -17.91 27.59 30.12
N LYS A 290 -18.63 28.55 29.56
CA LYS A 290 -19.85 29.09 30.13
C LYS A 290 -21.07 28.29 29.58
N SER A 291 -22.09 28.07 30.40
CA SER A 291 -23.32 27.35 29.98
C SER A 291 -24.05 28.08 28.84
N GLU A 292 -23.94 29.43 28.81
CA GLU A 292 -24.54 30.29 27.76
C GLU A 292 -24.02 30.01 26.33
N THR A 293 -22.96 29.20 26.18
CA THR A 293 -22.43 28.81 24.87
C THR A 293 -23.24 27.68 24.24
N ALA A 294 -24.11 27.03 25.01
CA ALA A 294 -24.99 25.99 24.50
C ALA A 294 -25.89 26.53 23.37
N GLY A 295 -25.97 25.80 22.27
CA GLY A 295 -26.69 26.22 21.04
C GLY A 295 -25.95 27.19 20.15
N LYS A 296 -24.78 27.71 20.56
CA LYS A 296 -23.92 28.55 19.71
C LYS A 296 -22.90 27.73 18.91
N PRO A 297 -22.52 28.15 17.70
CA PRO A 297 -21.57 27.40 16.89
C PRO A 297 -20.15 27.31 17.50
N ALA A 298 -19.73 28.29 18.30
CA ALA A 298 -18.43 28.30 18.96
C ALA A 298 -18.41 29.20 20.20
N LEU A 299 -17.38 29.09 21.04
CA LEU A 299 -17.14 29.86 22.28
C LEU A 299 -16.99 31.38 22.07
N GLY A 300 -16.95 31.88 20.84
CA GLY A 300 -16.86 33.29 20.51
C GLY A 300 -16.67 33.51 19.01
N TRP A 301 -16.77 34.76 18.59
CA TRP A 301 -16.69 35.10 17.18
C TRP A 301 -15.31 34.76 16.54
N LYS A 302 -14.22 34.92 17.31
CA LYS A 302 -12.86 34.58 16.86
C LYS A 302 -12.71 33.10 16.53
N LEU A 303 -13.21 32.24 17.39
CA LEU A 303 -13.15 30.79 17.18
C LEU A 303 -14.07 30.37 16.02
N GLN A 304 -15.26 30.95 15.92
CA GLN A 304 -16.15 30.70 14.77
C GLN A 304 -15.52 31.15 13.47
N PHE A 305 -14.84 32.29 13.47
CA PHE A 305 -14.06 32.78 12.34
C PHE A 305 -12.95 31.80 11.95
N ALA A 306 -12.16 31.32 12.90
CA ALA A 306 -11.09 30.33 12.67
C ALA A 306 -11.63 28.99 12.11
N ILE A 307 -12.76 28.48 12.64
CA ILE A 307 -13.39 27.23 12.15
C ILE A 307 -13.82 27.40 10.69
N ARG A 308 -14.50 28.52 10.34
CA ARG A 308 -14.92 28.79 8.96
C ARG A 308 -13.72 28.91 8.02
N THR A 309 -12.67 29.61 8.46
CA THR A 309 -11.42 29.73 7.69
C THR A 309 -10.77 28.37 7.49
N ALA A 310 -10.73 27.50 8.52
CA ALA A 310 -10.16 26.17 8.38
C ALA A 310 -10.97 25.29 7.41
N ILE A 311 -12.30 25.32 7.47
CA ILE A 311 -13.17 24.61 6.52
C ILE A 311 -12.93 25.08 5.09
N GLY A 312 -12.92 26.40 4.89
CA GLY A 312 -12.67 27.01 3.58
C GLY A 312 -11.25 26.68 3.06
N PHE A 313 -10.26 26.71 3.94
CA PHE A 313 -8.88 26.37 3.60
C PHE A 313 -8.73 24.93 3.11
N VAL A 314 -9.31 23.94 3.80
CA VAL A 314 -9.22 22.51 3.40
C VAL A 314 -9.68 22.28 1.96
N ILE A 315 -10.74 22.98 1.53
CA ILE A 315 -11.27 22.82 0.18
C ILE A 315 -10.46 23.65 -0.82
N SER A 316 -10.14 24.90 -0.48
CA SER A 316 -9.41 25.80 -1.37
C SER A 316 -8.01 25.31 -1.68
N VAL A 317 -7.31 24.75 -0.70
CA VAL A 317 -5.95 24.26 -0.87
C VAL A 317 -5.86 23.07 -1.82
N LEU A 318 -6.89 22.24 -1.92
CA LEU A 318 -6.95 21.13 -2.90
C LEU A 318 -6.78 21.64 -4.34
N GLY A 319 -7.54 22.65 -4.74
CA GLY A 319 -7.45 23.20 -6.10
C GLY A 319 -6.10 23.86 -6.38
N VAL A 320 -5.53 24.54 -5.37
CA VAL A 320 -4.19 25.16 -5.49
C VAL A 320 -3.11 24.08 -5.66
N MET A 321 -3.18 22.98 -4.91
CA MET A 321 -2.20 21.88 -5.00
C MET A 321 -2.35 21.10 -6.30
N LEU A 322 -3.57 20.82 -6.74
CA LEU A 322 -3.83 20.22 -8.05
C LEU A 322 -3.27 21.09 -9.18
N TYR A 323 -3.46 22.41 -9.11
CA TYR A 323 -2.87 23.35 -10.07
C TYR A 323 -1.34 23.24 -10.12
N ILE A 324 -0.67 23.22 -8.96
CA ILE A 324 0.79 23.11 -8.88
C ILE A 324 1.26 21.78 -9.47
N ARG A 325 0.60 20.67 -9.11
CA ARG A 325 0.90 19.32 -9.58
C ARG A 325 0.84 19.26 -11.11
N GLU A 326 -0.29 19.61 -11.69
CA GLU A 326 -0.51 19.53 -13.13
C GLU A 326 0.40 20.48 -13.93
N LYS A 327 0.61 21.70 -13.42
CA LYS A 327 1.53 22.65 -14.06
C LYS A 327 2.96 22.13 -14.13
N ARG A 328 3.41 21.36 -13.13
CA ARG A 328 4.77 20.84 -13.06
C ARG A 328 4.94 19.49 -13.76
N SER A 329 3.88 18.69 -13.87
CA SER A 329 3.90 17.41 -14.59
C SER A 329 4.03 17.55 -16.12
N GLY A 330 3.94 18.79 -16.65
CA GLY A 330 4.06 19.05 -18.08
C GLY A 330 2.80 18.76 -18.91
N TYR A 331 1.70 18.38 -18.27
CA TYR A 331 0.42 18.22 -18.95
C TYR A 331 -0.07 19.55 -19.52
N ARG A 332 -0.53 19.54 -20.78
CA ARG A 332 -1.17 20.70 -21.41
C ARG A 332 -2.67 20.66 -21.12
N GLY A 333 -3.14 21.44 -20.13
CA GLY A 333 -4.56 21.53 -19.77
C GLY A 333 -4.95 22.87 -19.14
N TYR A 334 -6.26 23.04 -18.91
CA TYR A 334 -6.82 24.26 -18.29
C TYR A 334 -6.76 24.17 -16.76
N PHE A 335 -5.57 24.37 -16.19
CA PHE A 335 -5.33 24.12 -14.75
C PHE A 335 -5.94 25.19 -13.83
N LEU A 336 -6.24 26.40 -14.36
CA LEU A 336 -6.83 27.48 -13.57
C LEU A 336 -8.25 27.12 -13.09
N GLU A 337 -8.93 26.24 -13.81
CA GLU A 337 -10.26 25.77 -13.43
C GLU A 337 -10.27 25.06 -12.07
N TYR A 338 -9.22 24.30 -11.71
CA TYR A 338 -9.11 23.66 -10.41
C TYR A 338 -9.17 24.66 -9.25
N ILE A 339 -8.48 25.82 -9.41
CA ILE A 339 -8.49 26.88 -8.41
C ILE A 339 -9.88 27.52 -8.33
N VAL A 340 -10.46 27.87 -9.47
CA VAL A 340 -11.77 28.55 -9.52
C VAL A 340 -12.85 27.64 -8.93
N VAL A 341 -12.91 26.38 -9.38
CA VAL A 341 -13.91 25.41 -8.87
C VAL A 341 -13.74 25.18 -7.38
N SER A 342 -12.51 24.96 -6.89
CA SER A 342 -12.28 24.73 -5.46
C SER A 342 -12.66 25.96 -4.61
N PHE A 343 -12.41 27.17 -5.11
CA PHE A 343 -12.78 28.39 -4.39
C PHE A 343 -14.29 28.59 -4.35
N VAL A 344 -15.00 28.32 -5.44
CA VAL A 344 -16.48 28.37 -5.47
C VAL A 344 -17.06 27.34 -4.52
N VAL A 345 -16.56 26.10 -4.55
CA VAL A 345 -17.02 25.04 -3.65
C VAL A 345 -16.70 25.39 -2.19
N ALA A 346 -15.53 25.94 -1.90
CA ALA A 346 -15.14 26.35 -0.56
C ALA A 346 -16.07 27.46 -0.03
N ALA A 347 -16.40 28.46 -0.85
CA ALA A 347 -17.36 29.51 -0.49
C ALA A 347 -18.73 28.92 -0.16
N PHE A 348 -19.22 28.03 -1.03
CA PHE A 348 -20.50 27.38 -0.86
C PHE A 348 -20.56 26.56 0.44
N VAL A 349 -19.55 25.73 0.71
CA VAL A 349 -19.49 24.90 1.93
C VAL A 349 -19.39 25.76 3.19
N VAL A 350 -18.60 26.84 3.19
CA VAL A 350 -18.53 27.77 4.34
C VAL A 350 -19.85 28.48 4.58
N ILE A 351 -20.55 28.86 3.53
CA ILE A 351 -21.89 29.47 3.62
C ILE A 351 -22.89 28.44 4.22
N ILE A 352 -22.90 27.21 3.71
CA ILE A 352 -23.74 26.13 4.24
C ILE A 352 -23.43 25.90 5.72
N TYR A 353 -22.13 25.78 6.06
CA TYR A 353 -21.71 25.63 7.45
C TYR A 353 -22.25 26.75 8.34
N GLU A 354 -22.16 28.01 7.91
CA GLU A 354 -22.65 29.16 8.68
C GLU A 354 -24.15 29.11 8.83
N VAL A 355 -24.92 28.81 7.78
CA VAL A 355 -26.37 28.74 7.81
C VAL A 355 -26.84 27.64 8.78
N ILE A 356 -26.28 26.42 8.65
CA ILE A 356 -26.67 25.29 9.52
C ILE A 356 -26.24 25.55 10.97
N SER A 357 -25.02 26.03 11.20
CA SER A 357 -24.47 26.23 12.54
C SER A 357 -25.10 27.42 13.27
N SER A 358 -25.41 28.52 12.60
CA SER A 358 -25.98 29.74 13.20
C SER A 358 -27.49 29.82 13.13
N ARG A 359 -28.12 29.03 12.23
CA ARG A 359 -29.56 29.04 11.92
C ARG A 359 -30.08 30.44 11.55
N LYS A 360 -29.26 31.30 10.99
CA LYS A 360 -29.58 32.71 10.67
C LYS A 360 -28.94 33.11 9.32
N LEU A 361 -29.78 33.29 8.28
CA LEU A 361 -29.34 33.65 6.93
C LEU A 361 -28.51 34.95 6.85
N HIS A 362 -28.90 35.99 7.63
CA HIS A 362 -28.22 37.32 7.63
C HIS A 362 -26.74 37.23 8.09
N ARG A 363 -26.33 36.12 8.69
CA ARG A 363 -24.92 35.89 9.10
C ARG A 363 -23.99 35.46 7.97
N ILE A 364 -24.52 35.18 6.78
CA ILE A 364 -23.70 34.89 5.59
C ILE A 364 -22.67 36.02 5.33
N ILE A 365 -23.07 37.29 5.48
CA ILE A 365 -22.17 38.43 5.31
C ILE A 365 -20.98 38.35 6.29
N LYS A 366 -21.19 37.83 7.51
CA LYS A 366 -20.11 37.63 8.50
C LYS A 366 -19.19 36.47 8.17
N ALA A 367 -19.55 35.61 7.22
CA ALA A 367 -18.70 34.51 6.74
C ALA A 367 -17.71 34.99 5.63
N MET A 368 -18.03 36.06 4.89
CA MET A 368 -17.21 36.53 3.77
C MET A 368 -15.74 36.81 4.13
N PRO A 369 -15.42 37.51 5.24
CA PRO A 369 -14.00 37.73 5.59
C PRO A 369 -13.23 36.40 5.87
N SER A 370 -13.91 35.38 6.40
CA SER A 370 -13.28 34.07 6.64
C SER A 370 -13.04 33.27 5.34
N ILE A 371 -13.92 33.45 4.34
CA ILE A 371 -13.74 32.88 3.00
C ILE A 371 -12.52 33.53 2.31
N ILE A 372 -12.46 34.85 2.32
CA ILE A 372 -11.32 35.60 1.73
C ILE A 372 -10.01 35.18 2.41
N LEU A 373 -9.99 35.11 3.74
CA LEU A 373 -8.79 34.67 4.47
C LEU A 373 -8.40 33.25 4.15
N ALA A 374 -9.37 32.34 3.99
CA ALA A 374 -9.10 30.96 3.59
C ALA A 374 -8.42 30.88 2.22
N TYR A 375 -8.86 31.68 1.25
CA TYR A 375 -8.24 31.77 -0.07
C TYR A 375 -6.82 32.32 -0.02
N VAL A 376 -6.60 33.39 0.76
CA VAL A 376 -5.27 33.98 0.94
C VAL A 376 -4.32 32.94 1.57
N ILE A 377 -4.76 32.25 2.62
CA ILE A 377 -3.92 31.21 3.28
C ILE A 377 -3.64 30.07 2.31
N ALA A 378 -4.61 29.61 1.53
CA ALA A 378 -4.41 28.55 0.53
C ALA A 378 -3.42 28.98 -0.57
N ALA A 379 -3.53 30.21 -1.06
CA ALA A 379 -2.62 30.76 -2.07
C ALA A 379 -1.18 30.89 -1.52
N VAL A 380 -1.02 31.46 -0.32
CA VAL A 380 0.29 31.59 0.34
C VAL A 380 0.91 30.21 0.59
N PHE A 381 0.11 29.27 1.06
CA PHE A 381 0.56 27.89 1.27
C PHE A 381 1.02 27.25 -0.05
N GLY A 382 0.29 27.46 -1.15
CA GLY A 382 0.70 27.00 -2.47
C GLY A 382 2.01 27.61 -2.94
N VAL A 383 2.22 28.92 -2.73
CA VAL A 383 3.50 29.58 -3.04
C VAL A 383 4.66 28.97 -2.25
N ILE A 384 4.45 28.71 -0.95
CA ILE A 384 5.49 28.10 -0.09
C ILE A 384 5.83 26.70 -0.58
N VAL A 385 4.84 25.86 -0.87
CA VAL A 385 5.06 24.50 -1.38
C VAL A 385 5.76 24.54 -2.74
N ASN A 386 5.31 25.41 -3.65
CA ASN A 386 5.93 25.56 -4.96
C ASN A 386 7.39 26.03 -4.89
N ALA A 387 7.72 26.95 -3.97
CA ALA A 387 9.08 27.36 -3.70
C ALA A 387 9.92 26.21 -3.10
N GLY A 388 9.34 25.43 -2.18
CA GLY A 388 9.97 24.24 -1.62
C GLY A 388 10.31 23.19 -2.69
N ILE A 389 9.40 22.95 -3.63
CA ILE A 389 9.66 22.08 -4.79
C ILE A 389 10.81 22.64 -5.64
N GLY A 390 10.84 23.97 -5.86
CA GLY A 390 11.95 24.60 -6.58
C GLY A 390 13.31 24.39 -5.91
N GLN A 391 13.38 24.54 -4.58
CA GLN A 391 14.61 24.26 -3.82
C GLN A 391 14.99 22.78 -3.85
N MET A 392 14.00 21.90 -3.85
CA MET A 392 14.21 20.48 -3.99
C MET A 392 14.85 20.12 -5.34
N LEU A 393 14.39 20.76 -6.42
CA LEU A 393 14.90 20.56 -7.77
C LEU A 393 16.32 21.13 -7.97
N SER A 394 16.74 22.10 -7.16
CA SER A 394 18.09 22.67 -7.24
C SER A 394 19.11 21.99 -6.32
N TYR A 395 18.68 21.00 -5.52
CA TYR A 395 19.56 20.35 -4.57
C TYR A 395 20.46 19.30 -5.23
N VAL A 396 21.76 19.52 -5.16
CA VAL A 396 22.81 18.52 -5.42
C VAL A 396 23.61 18.33 -4.13
N PRO A 397 23.84 17.10 -3.66
CA PRO A 397 24.60 16.87 -2.43
C PRO A 397 26.08 17.24 -2.61
N ASP A 398 26.61 17.98 -1.63
CA ASP A 398 28.08 18.20 -1.53
C ASP A 398 28.72 16.92 -0.98
N THR A 399 29.39 16.18 -1.85
CA THR A 399 30.00 14.88 -1.54
C THR A 399 30.93 14.93 -0.33
N SER A 400 31.61 16.06 -0.10
CA SER A 400 32.50 16.25 1.05
C SER A 400 31.77 16.28 2.41
N LYS A 401 30.47 16.58 2.41
CA LYS A 401 29.63 16.66 3.60
C LYS A 401 28.77 15.42 3.84
N VAL A 402 28.67 14.55 2.85
CA VAL A 402 27.87 13.32 2.94
C VAL A 402 28.58 12.32 3.83
N LYS A 403 27.96 11.95 4.94
CA LYS A 403 28.50 10.96 5.88
C LYS A 403 28.26 9.53 5.41
N TYR A 404 27.10 9.27 4.83
CA TYR A 404 26.73 7.98 4.24
C TYR A 404 25.47 8.14 3.39
N VAL A 405 25.28 7.19 2.51
CA VAL A 405 24.02 7.00 1.80
C VAL A 405 23.43 5.64 2.13
N LYS A 406 22.10 5.53 2.05
CA LYS A 406 21.38 4.27 2.02
C LYS A 406 20.60 4.24 0.72
N MET A 407 20.49 3.08 0.11
CA MET A 407 19.83 2.92 -1.17
C MET A 407 18.78 1.81 -1.06
N SER A 408 17.67 1.94 -1.77
CA SER A 408 16.74 0.83 -2.02
C SER A 408 16.23 0.93 -3.44
N ILE A 409 16.03 -0.22 -4.08
CA ILE A 409 15.56 -0.27 -5.47
C ILE A 409 14.05 -0.06 -5.46
N VAL A 410 13.56 0.84 -6.30
CA VAL A 410 12.11 1.01 -6.45
C VAL A 410 11.58 0.00 -7.45
N ASN A 411 10.92 -1.02 -6.96
CA ASN A 411 10.29 -2.05 -7.76
C ASN A 411 8.86 -1.63 -8.14
N ASP A 412 8.71 -0.75 -9.15
CA ASP A 412 7.37 -0.30 -9.61
C ASP A 412 6.56 -1.45 -10.26
N ASN A 413 7.21 -2.55 -10.58
CA ASN A 413 6.64 -3.68 -11.30
C ASN A 413 6.49 -4.96 -10.47
N MET A 414 6.69 -4.91 -9.18
CA MET A 414 6.08 -5.97 -8.40
C MET A 414 4.62 -5.96 -8.79
N LEU A 415 4.20 -6.99 -9.53
CA LEU A 415 2.81 -7.33 -9.69
C LEU A 415 2.25 -7.42 -8.27
N SER A 416 1.91 -6.26 -7.71
CA SER A 416 1.35 -6.09 -6.38
C SER A 416 -0.09 -6.62 -6.33
N TYR A 417 -0.36 -7.68 -7.11
CA TYR A 417 -1.53 -8.53 -6.97
C TYR A 417 -1.38 -9.54 -5.83
N SER A 418 -0.16 -9.69 -5.26
CA SER A 418 -0.05 -10.40 -4.00
C SER A 418 -0.21 -9.38 -2.87
N TYR A 419 -1.29 -9.51 -2.14
CA TYR A 419 -1.51 -8.89 -0.82
C TYR A 419 -0.55 -9.48 0.22
N SER A 420 0.75 -9.62 -0.12
CA SER A 420 1.73 -10.21 0.78
C SER A 420 2.25 -9.12 1.72
N GLU A 421 2.16 -9.40 3.01
CA GLU A 421 2.76 -8.61 4.09
C GLU A 421 4.31 -8.69 4.06
N GLU A 422 4.87 -9.28 3.03
CA GLU A 422 6.26 -9.59 2.86
C GLU A 422 7.04 -8.36 2.41
N LYS A 423 8.21 -8.16 3.01
CA LYS A 423 9.16 -7.14 2.58
C LYS A 423 9.99 -7.64 1.42
N ASP A 424 10.29 -6.78 0.44
CA ASP A 424 11.30 -7.11 -0.56
C ASP A 424 12.66 -7.27 0.11
N TYR A 425 13.25 -8.47 -0.06
CA TYR A 425 14.51 -8.83 0.61
C TYR A 425 15.69 -8.00 0.10
N PHE A 426 15.78 -7.81 -1.19
CA PHE A 426 16.90 -7.08 -1.82
C PHE A 426 16.82 -5.58 -1.53
N GLU A 427 15.62 -5.04 -1.52
CA GLU A 427 15.39 -3.66 -1.11
C GLU A 427 15.78 -3.43 0.35
N ASP A 428 15.38 -4.32 1.25
CA ASP A 428 15.67 -4.21 2.69
C ASP A 428 17.18 -4.32 3.00
N ILE A 429 17.94 -5.14 2.26
CA ILE A 429 19.40 -5.23 2.44
C ILE A 429 20.07 -3.86 2.22
N LEU A 430 19.87 -3.25 1.06
CA LEU A 430 20.46 -1.96 0.74
C LEU A 430 19.90 -0.82 1.62
N GLY A 431 18.62 -0.87 1.98
CA GLY A 431 17.98 0.11 2.84
C GLY A 431 18.49 0.11 4.28
N ARG A 432 18.98 -1.04 4.78
CA ARG A 432 19.57 -1.14 6.14
C ARG A 432 21.01 -0.68 6.19
N LEU A 433 21.79 -0.87 5.15
CA LEU A 433 23.23 -0.64 5.13
C LEU A 433 23.57 0.84 4.97
N LYS A 434 24.61 1.30 5.68
CA LYS A 434 25.18 2.63 5.55
C LYS A 434 26.39 2.56 4.64
N ILE A 435 26.24 3.05 3.43
CA ILE A 435 27.30 3.05 2.41
C ILE A 435 28.12 4.32 2.58
N THR A 436 29.38 4.18 2.92
CA THR A 436 30.33 5.29 3.15
C THR A 436 31.39 5.41 2.04
N ASP A 437 31.34 4.55 1.05
CA ASP A 437 32.27 4.55 -0.09
C ASP A 437 32.14 5.86 -0.87
N GLU A 438 33.26 6.57 -1.03
CA GLU A 438 33.30 7.90 -1.66
C GLU A 438 32.89 7.84 -3.14
N GLU A 439 33.23 6.77 -3.86
CA GLU A 439 32.90 6.61 -5.28
C GLU A 439 31.40 6.35 -5.45
N VAL A 440 30.78 5.58 -4.54
CA VAL A 440 29.32 5.37 -4.55
C VAL A 440 28.60 6.67 -4.22
N ILE A 441 29.08 7.41 -3.21
CA ILE A 441 28.51 8.73 -2.86
C ILE A 441 28.62 9.69 -4.05
N LYS A 442 29.76 9.71 -4.73
CA LYS A 442 29.97 10.53 -5.93
C LYS A 442 29.03 10.10 -7.07
N LEU A 443 28.92 8.81 -7.34
CA LEU A 443 28.02 8.28 -8.37
C LEU A 443 26.56 8.70 -8.10
N VAL A 444 26.12 8.64 -6.86
CA VAL A 444 24.78 9.11 -6.46
C VAL A 444 24.65 10.62 -6.71
N ALA A 445 25.65 11.42 -6.34
CA ALA A 445 25.61 12.88 -6.53
C ALA A 445 25.59 13.25 -8.04
N ASP A 446 26.45 12.62 -8.83
CA ASP A 446 26.52 12.82 -10.28
C ASP A 446 25.19 12.38 -10.96
N SER A 447 24.60 11.27 -10.48
CA SER A 447 23.28 10.83 -10.97
C SER A 447 22.16 11.82 -10.62
N ILE A 448 22.18 12.43 -9.42
CA ILE A 448 21.22 13.48 -9.06
C ILE A 448 21.38 14.69 -9.98
N GLU A 449 22.59 15.12 -10.27
CA GLU A 449 22.87 16.23 -11.18
C GLU A 449 22.38 15.93 -12.60
N ASP A 450 22.68 14.72 -13.14
CA ASP A 450 22.18 14.25 -14.44
C ASP A 450 20.64 14.23 -14.46
N ASN A 451 19.99 13.74 -13.40
CA ASN A 451 18.53 13.70 -13.29
C ASN A 451 17.91 15.10 -13.30
N LEU A 452 18.57 16.10 -12.69
CA LEU A 452 18.09 17.47 -12.70
C LEU A 452 18.20 18.13 -14.07
N GLN A 453 19.25 17.83 -14.82
CA GLN A 453 19.45 18.31 -16.19
C GLN A 453 18.44 17.67 -17.16
N ASN A 454 18.11 16.40 -16.96
CA ASN A 454 17.25 15.59 -17.83
C ASN A 454 15.84 15.37 -17.27
N ILE A 455 15.39 16.19 -16.32
CA ILE A 455 14.16 15.94 -15.55
C ILE A 455 12.88 15.88 -16.42
N GLN A 456 12.86 16.63 -17.53
CA GLN A 456 11.73 16.62 -18.45
C GLN A 456 11.62 15.31 -19.22
N ASP A 457 12.76 14.77 -19.66
CA ASP A 457 12.82 13.50 -20.38
C ASP A 457 12.54 12.33 -19.45
N ILE A 458 13.06 12.36 -18.23
CA ILE A 458 12.78 11.38 -17.18
C ILE A 458 11.28 11.40 -16.82
N SER A 459 10.69 12.57 -16.63
CA SER A 459 9.27 12.73 -16.32
C SER A 459 8.38 12.29 -17.48
N ALA A 460 8.72 12.67 -18.71
CA ALA A 460 7.98 12.26 -19.90
C ALA A 460 8.05 10.73 -20.13
N GLY A 461 9.19 10.12 -19.88
CA GLY A 461 9.35 8.68 -19.96
C GLY A 461 8.61 7.92 -18.86
N TYR A 462 8.51 8.47 -17.68
CA TYR A 462 7.78 7.92 -16.54
C TYR A 462 6.27 7.83 -16.80
N TYR A 463 5.69 8.87 -17.44
CA TYR A 463 4.26 8.93 -17.74
C TYR A 463 3.86 8.32 -19.10
N ASN A 464 4.80 8.15 -20.04
CA ASN A 464 4.52 7.66 -21.40
C ASN A 464 4.80 6.16 -21.60
N ASN A 465 4.46 5.29 -20.66
CA ASN A 465 4.54 3.83 -20.79
C ASN A 465 5.84 3.33 -21.45
N GLY A 466 6.97 3.57 -20.81
CA GLY A 466 8.10 2.65 -20.86
C GLY A 466 9.02 2.63 -22.06
N ARG A 467 8.68 3.18 -23.21
CA ARG A 467 9.51 2.97 -24.43
C ARG A 467 10.79 3.82 -24.54
N LYS A 468 10.97 4.86 -23.72
CA LYS A 468 12.19 5.70 -23.71
C LYS A 468 13.06 5.58 -22.46
N ASN A 469 12.60 4.90 -21.40
CA ASN A 469 13.32 4.80 -20.11
C ASN A 469 14.06 3.48 -19.90
N GLU A 470 14.40 2.75 -20.93
CA GLU A 470 15.18 1.50 -20.84
C GLU A 470 16.60 1.70 -20.28
N GLU A 471 17.02 2.95 -20.09
CA GLU A 471 18.37 3.29 -19.65
C GLU A 471 18.55 3.57 -18.16
N TYR A 472 17.49 3.64 -17.36
CA TYR A 472 17.57 4.07 -15.96
C TYR A 472 16.93 3.08 -14.98
N ILE A 473 17.62 2.81 -13.88
CA ILE A 473 17.08 2.11 -12.71
C ILE A 473 16.77 3.12 -11.61
N LYS A 474 15.62 2.98 -10.98
CA LYS A 474 15.18 3.83 -9.88
C LYS A 474 15.68 3.33 -8.54
N TYR A 475 16.23 4.24 -7.75
CA TYR A 475 16.60 4.00 -6.37
C TYR A 475 15.96 5.04 -5.46
N ASN A 476 15.42 4.62 -4.32
CA ASN A 476 15.20 5.51 -3.20
C ASN A 476 16.52 5.66 -2.46
N VAL A 477 17.01 6.88 -2.33
CA VAL A 477 18.30 7.16 -1.69
C VAL A 477 18.10 8.08 -0.51
N TYR A 478 18.56 7.64 0.65
CA TYR A 478 18.68 8.47 1.84
C TYR A 478 20.11 9.00 1.93
N ILE A 479 20.27 10.32 1.96
CA ILE A 479 21.55 11.02 1.99
C ILE A 479 21.71 11.69 3.33
N LYS A 480 22.75 11.33 4.09
CA LYS A 480 23.08 11.93 5.38
C LYS A 480 24.16 12.98 5.23
N ASP A 481 23.78 14.21 4.96
CA ASP A 481 24.69 15.36 4.74
C ASP A 481 24.64 16.42 5.85
N GLY A 482 23.74 16.28 6.83
CA GLY A 482 23.55 17.23 7.93
C GLY A 482 22.96 16.59 9.18
N ILE A 483 22.28 17.41 10.01
CA ILE A 483 21.56 16.95 11.21
C ILE A 483 20.42 16.01 10.78
N PHE A 484 19.64 16.41 9.75
CA PHE A 484 18.59 15.60 9.16
C PHE A 484 19.08 15.06 7.83
N GLY A 485 18.74 13.79 7.53
CA GLY A 485 18.99 13.22 6.20
C GLY A 485 17.92 13.66 5.21
N ARG A 486 18.20 13.43 3.94
CA ARG A 486 17.29 13.75 2.83
C ARG A 486 17.00 12.51 2.02
N TYR A 487 15.75 12.33 1.64
CA TYR A 487 15.34 11.26 0.76
C TYR A 487 15.20 11.78 -0.66
N ARG A 488 15.66 11.00 -1.64
CA ARG A 488 15.55 11.28 -3.06
C ARG A 488 15.27 10.00 -3.83
N LYS A 489 14.45 10.10 -4.84
CA LYS A 489 14.35 9.11 -5.88
C LYS A 489 15.41 9.47 -6.93
N VAL A 490 16.35 8.57 -7.16
CA VAL A 490 17.49 8.77 -8.05
C VAL A 490 17.41 7.77 -9.18
N PHE A 491 17.47 8.24 -10.41
CA PHE A 491 17.48 7.43 -11.61
C PHE A 491 18.95 7.27 -12.04
N ILE A 492 19.47 6.05 -11.92
CA ILE A 492 20.86 5.72 -12.26
C ILE A 492 20.85 5.02 -13.62
N LYS A 493 21.71 5.46 -14.54
CA LYS A 493 21.87 4.85 -15.87
C LYS A 493 22.29 3.39 -15.75
N GLN A 494 21.77 2.52 -16.61
CA GLN A 494 22.10 1.08 -16.63
C GLN A 494 23.62 0.84 -16.68
N SER A 495 24.34 1.64 -17.45
CA SER A 495 25.80 1.56 -17.53
C SER A 495 26.53 1.87 -16.21
N GLU A 496 25.95 2.75 -15.38
CA GLU A 496 26.48 3.10 -14.06
C GLU A 496 26.09 2.07 -12.99
N VAL A 497 24.97 1.36 -13.19
CA VAL A 497 24.56 0.27 -12.29
C VAL A 497 25.57 -0.86 -12.28
N VAL A 498 26.21 -1.15 -13.41
CA VAL A 498 27.30 -2.15 -13.50
C VAL A 498 28.49 -1.70 -12.64
N LYS A 499 28.83 -0.41 -12.65
CA LYS A 499 29.90 0.15 -11.79
C LYS A 499 29.49 0.07 -10.31
N LEU A 500 28.25 0.41 -10.00
CA LEU A 500 27.70 0.29 -8.65
C LEU A 500 27.77 -1.16 -8.16
N ALA A 501 27.37 -2.12 -8.98
CA ALA A 501 27.45 -3.54 -8.67
C ALA A 501 28.90 -4.00 -8.38
N SER A 502 29.90 -3.50 -9.14
CA SER A 502 31.33 -3.82 -8.91
C SER A 502 31.83 -3.24 -7.57
N LYS A 503 31.31 -2.10 -7.12
CA LYS A 503 31.62 -1.56 -5.79
C LYS A 503 30.96 -2.38 -4.69
N PHE A 504 29.73 -2.81 -4.88
CA PHE A 504 29.04 -3.71 -3.94
C PHE A 504 29.69 -5.08 -3.84
N GLU A 505 30.28 -5.59 -4.92
CA GLU A 505 31.06 -6.84 -4.90
C GLU A 505 32.24 -6.77 -3.93
N ASN A 506 32.92 -5.62 -3.85
CA ASN A 506 34.03 -5.37 -2.90
C ASN A 506 33.52 -5.19 -1.44
N MET A 507 32.24 -4.88 -1.25
CA MET A 507 31.60 -4.78 0.07
C MET A 507 31.06 -6.16 0.48
N GLN A 508 31.90 -6.97 1.14
CA GLN A 508 31.59 -8.36 1.51
C GLN A 508 30.24 -8.51 2.22
N ASP A 509 29.82 -7.54 3.04
CA ASP A 509 28.53 -7.56 3.75
C ASP A 509 27.36 -7.52 2.78
N ILE A 510 27.45 -6.75 1.69
CA ILE A 510 26.38 -6.65 0.67
C ILE A 510 26.32 -7.90 -0.18
N SER A 511 27.46 -8.26 -0.81
CA SER A 511 27.50 -9.39 -1.74
C SER A 511 27.15 -10.73 -1.07
N LYS A 512 27.60 -10.91 0.17
CA LYS A 512 27.29 -12.10 0.96
C LYS A 512 25.81 -12.16 1.35
N GLU A 513 25.23 -11.04 1.79
CA GLU A 513 23.83 -10.99 2.20
C GLU A 513 22.87 -11.23 1.02
N TYR A 514 23.18 -10.67 -0.16
CA TYR A 514 22.38 -10.91 -1.37
C TYR A 514 22.35 -12.39 -1.81
N LYS A 515 23.46 -13.11 -1.61
CA LYS A 515 23.57 -14.55 -1.93
C LYS A 515 23.05 -15.45 -0.81
N ASN A 516 22.77 -14.89 0.38
CA ASN A 516 22.31 -15.63 1.54
C ASN A 516 20.78 -15.83 1.50
N LEU A 517 20.32 -16.59 0.53
CA LEU A 517 18.92 -17.01 0.44
C LEU A 517 18.67 -18.27 1.30
N PRO A 518 17.41 -18.56 1.69
CA PRO A 518 17.09 -19.70 2.54
C PRO A 518 17.35 -21.03 1.84
N ALA A 519 17.39 -22.13 2.59
CA ALA A 519 17.32 -23.47 2.02
C ALA A 519 15.94 -23.74 1.42
N PHE A 520 15.82 -24.74 0.53
CA PHE A 520 14.56 -25.08 -0.13
C PHE A 520 13.44 -25.37 0.87
N GLU A 521 13.77 -26.06 1.95
CA GLU A 521 12.82 -26.46 2.99
C GLU A 521 12.26 -25.27 3.80
N ASP A 522 13.00 -24.14 3.85
CA ASP A 522 12.65 -22.91 4.57
C ASP A 522 12.04 -21.84 3.65
N ALA A 523 11.86 -22.16 2.36
CA ALA A 523 11.35 -21.27 1.35
C ALA A 523 10.05 -21.78 0.72
N LYS A 524 9.11 -20.88 0.49
CA LYS A 524 7.97 -21.12 -0.40
C LYS A 524 8.30 -20.54 -1.77
N LEU A 525 8.37 -21.40 -2.77
CA LEU A 525 8.69 -21.01 -4.13
C LEU A 525 7.44 -20.89 -4.99
N THR A 526 7.40 -19.84 -5.81
CA THR A 526 6.40 -19.67 -6.87
C THR A 526 7.14 -19.34 -8.17
N PHE A 527 6.83 -20.06 -9.21
CA PHE A 527 7.35 -19.82 -10.55
C PHE A 527 6.27 -19.16 -11.41
N MET A 528 6.68 -18.48 -12.47
CA MET A 528 5.77 -17.79 -13.37
C MET A 528 4.57 -18.65 -13.82
N ASP A 529 4.81 -19.93 -14.07
CA ASP A 529 3.82 -20.79 -14.69
C ASP A 529 3.08 -21.72 -13.74
N ASN A 530 3.39 -21.75 -12.45
CA ASN A 530 2.79 -22.62 -11.40
C ASN A 530 2.64 -24.13 -11.77
N ILE A 531 3.32 -24.59 -12.83
CA ILE A 531 3.15 -25.92 -13.43
C ILE A 531 4.21 -26.90 -12.91
N ILE A 532 5.23 -26.41 -12.19
CA ILE A 532 6.40 -27.21 -11.79
C ILE A 532 6.09 -28.05 -10.57
N THR A 533 6.36 -29.38 -10.63
CA THR A 533 6.24 -30.27 -9.48
C THR A 533 7.22 -29.88 -8.37
N GLN A 534 6.94 -30.28 -7.13
CA GLN A 534 7.79 -29.92 -5.99
C GLN A 534 9.23 -30.47 -6.13
N GLU A 535 9.40 -31.65 -6.72
CA GLU A 535 10.73 -32.23 -6.99
C GLU A 535 11.50 -31.42 -8.04
N ALA A 536 10.83 -31.03 -9.13
CA ALA A 536 11.43 -30.20 -10.16
C ALA A 536 11.71 -28.76 -9.64
N ALA A 537 10.84 -28.22 -8.80
CA ALA A 537 11.08 -26.93 -8.15
C ALA A 537 12.33 -26.97 -7.26
N LYS A 538 12.57 -28.08 -6.55
CA LYS A 538 13.76 -28.28 -5.75
C LYS A 538 15.02 -28.31 -6.64
N GLU A 539 14.99 -29.08 -7.74
CA GLU A 539 16.12 -29.19 -8.70
C GLU A 539 16.46 -27.80 -9.29
N VAL A 540 15.45 -27.04 -9.71
CA VAL A 540 15.64 -25.68 -10.26
C VAL A 540 16.23 -24.75 -9.19
N TYR A 541 15.70 -24.80 -7.98
CA TYR A 541 16.16 -23.93 -6.89
C TYR A 541 17.58 -24.26 -6.44
N GLU A 542 17.92 -25.53 -6.28
CA GLU A 542 19.30 -25.95 -5.95
C GLU A 542 20.28 -25.55 -7.07
N THR A 543 19.86 -25.68 -8.34
CA THR A 543 20.66 -25.19 -9.47
C THR A 543 20.87 -23.69 -9.39
N PHE A 544 19.81 -22.93 -9.06
CA PHE A 544 19.87 -21.48 -8.86
C PHE A 544 20.84 -21.09 -7.74
N ILE A 545 20.73 -21.69 -6.57
CA ILE A 545 21.62 -21.41 -5.44
C ILE A 545 23.09 -21.72 -5.80
N ASN A 546 23.35 -22.85 -6.49
CA ASN A 546 24.68 -23.21 -6.95
C ASN A 546 25.22 -22.23 -8.00
N GLU A 547 24.38 -21.79 -8.92
CA GLU A 547 24.76 -20.84 -9.97
C GLU A 547 25.11 -19.48 -9.39
N ILE A 548 24.25 -18.89 -8.54
CA ILE A 548 24.53 -17.57 -7.93
C ILE A 548 25.80 -17.57 -7.07
N ASN A 549 26.14 -18.72 -6.46
CA ASN A 549 27.38 -18.86 -5.70
C ASN A 549 28.61 -19.01 -6.58
N SER A 550 28.46 -19.44 -7.84
CA SER A 550 29.55 -19.67 -8.80
C SER A 550 29.85 -18.48 -9.71
N ILE A 551 28.89 -17.57 -9.88
CA ILE A 551 29.03 -16.40 -10.76
C ILE A 551 29.50 -15.15 -10.00
N PRO A 552 30.12 -14.14 -10.67
CA PRO A 552 30.44 -12.85 -10.09
C PRO A 552 29.19 -12.17 -9.54
N PHE A 553 29.35 -11.42 -8.45
CA PHE A 553 28.22 -10.69 -7.86
C PHE A 553 27.61 -9.67 -8.82
N THR A 554 28.43 -9.02 -9.63
CA THR A 554 28.01 -8.08 -10.68
C THR A 554 27.01 -8.69 -11.66
N GLN A 555 27.26 -9.94 -12.07
CA GLN A 555 26.36 -10.67 -12.98
C GLN A 555 25.02 -11.01 -12.27
N TYR A 556 25.10 -11.50 -11.03
CA TYR A 556 23.90 -11.80 -10.22
C TYR A 556 23.09 -10.55 -9.91
N TYR A 557 23.75 -9.45 -9.52
CA TYR A 557 23.10 -8.17 -9.25
C TYR A 557 22.36 -7.63 -10.48
N SER A 558 22.96 -7.80 -11.65
CA SER A 558 22.31 -7.43 -12.92
C SER A 558 21.07 -8.26 -13.22
N SER A 559 21.03 -9.56 -12.86
CA SER A 559 19.85 -10.39 -13.07
C SER A 559 18.66 -9.98 -12.20
N ILE A 560 18.94 -9.43 -10.99
CA ILE A 560 17.88 -8.91 -10.10
C ILE A 560 17.37 -7.55 -10.59
N ASN A 561 18.24 -6.73 -11.21
CA ASN A 561 18.00 -5.31 -11.49
C ASN A 561 17.90 -4.98 -12.98
N ASP A 562 17.76 -5.96 -13.85
CA ASP A 562 17.61 -5.73 -15.28
C ASP A 562 16.21 -5.14 -15.58
N VAL A 563 16.21 -3.85 -15.92
CA VAL A 563 14.98 -3.11 -16.25
C VAL A 563 14.38 -3.57 -17.56
N SER A 564 15.22 -3.97 -18.52
CA SER A 564 14.75 -4.39 -19.86
C SER A 564 13.83 -5.61 -19.77
N SER A 565 14.12 -6.50 -18.84
CA SER A 565 13.36 -7.73 -18.61
C SER A 565 12.13 -7.53 -17.75
N ARG A 566 12.08 -6.52 -16.87
CA ARG A 566 10.95 -6.27 -15.96
C ARG A 566 9.70 -5.75 -16.67
N TYR A 567 9.86 -4.99 -17.74
CA TYR A 567 8.74 -4.43 -18.51
C TYR A 567 8.19 -5.39 -19.58
N ARG A 568 8.80 -6.55 -19.74
CA ARG A 568 8.47 -7.47 -20.84
C ARG A 568 7.90 -8.76 -20.25
N GLY A 569 6.60 -8.83 -20.11
CA GLY A 569 5.80 -9.82 -19.40
C GLY A 569 5.95 -11.29 -19.82
N GLY A 570 7.05 -11.68 -20.44
CA GLY A 570 7.27 -13.05 -20.92
C GLY A 570 8.45 -13.80 -20.27
N MET A 571 9.31 -13.13 -19.48
CA MET A 571 10.47 -13.80 -18.89
C MET A 571 10.11 -14.60 -17.66
N PRO A 572 10.58 -15.87 -17.54
CA PRO A 572 10.35 -16.66 -16.34
C PRO A 572 11.04 -16.03 -15.13
N TYR A 573 10.46 -16.21 -13.96
CA TYR A 573 11.01 -15.76 -12.70
C TYR A 573 10.80 -16.80 -11.58
N ILE A 574 11.64 -16.71 -10.57
CA ILE A 574 11.47 -17.38 -9.29
C ILE A 574 11.05 -16.34 -8.27
N TYR A 575 9.94 -16.58 -7.60
CA TYR A 575 9.50 -15.81 -6.44
C TYR A 575 9.70 -16.67 -5.19
N ILE A 576 10.46 -16.14 -4.23
CA ILE A 576 10.91 -16.84 -3.04
C ILE A 576 10.32 -16.12 -1.82
N SER A 577 9.39 -16.75 -1.11
CA SER A 577 8.85 -16.23 0.15
C SER A 577 9.46 -17.00 1.32
N PHE A 578 9.94 -16.29 2.34
CA PHE A 578 10.56 -16.89 3.52
C PHE A 578 10.47 -15.96 4.73
N THR A 579 10.73 -16.52 5.92
CA THR A 579 10.75 -15.73 7.16
C THR A 579 12.16 -15.74 7.75
N ARG A 580 12.69 -14.56 8.07
CA ARG A 580 13.97 -14.41 8.74
C ARG A 580 13.82 -13.51 9.96
N ASN A 581 14.21 -14.00 11.14
CA ASN A 581 14.06 -13.29 12.41
C ASN A 581 12.63 -12.80 12.70
N GLY A 582 11.62 -13.59 12.31
CA GLY A 582 10.21 -13.24 12.49
C GLY A 582 9.65 -12.22 11.49
N ILE A 583 10.46 -11.78 10.52
CA ILE A 583 10.03 -10.86 9.46
C ILE A 583 9.81 -11.67 8.18
N PRO A 584 8.62 -11.59 7.56
CA PRO A 584 8.36 -12.20 6.27
C PRO A 584 9.03 -11.39 5.15
N TYR A 585 9.74 -12.09 4.28
CA TYR A 585 10.42 -11.54 3.12
C TYR A 585 9.97 -12.22 1.84
N SER A 586 10.06 -11.46 0.75
CA SER A 586 9.98 -11.99 -0.60
C SER A 586 11.19 -11.56 -1.42
N ALA A 587 11.64 -12.42 -2.32
CA ALA A 587 12.69 -12.12 -3.27
C ALA A 587 12.26 -12.60 -4.65
N GLN A 588 12.32 -11.73 -5.65
CA GLN A 588 12.03 -12.08 -7.04
C GLN A 588 13.30 -12.01 -7.86
N VAL A 589 13.60 -13.08 -8.59
CA VAL A 589 14.75 -13.18 -9.48
C VAL A 589 14.29 -13.59 -10.87
N LEU A 590 14.69 -12.81 -11.87
CA LEU A 590 14.39 -13.10 -13.27
C LEU A 590 15.36 -14.13 -13.81
N LEU A 591 14.83 -15.10 -14.54
CA LEU A 591 15.62 -16.13 -15.21
C LEU A 591 15.87 -15.69 -16.64
N GLY A 592 17.09 -15.20 -16.89
CA GLY A 592 17.52 -14.69 -18.19
C GLY A 592 18.92 -15.18 -18.55
N ASP A 593 19.58 -14.46 -19.48
CA ASP A 593 20.92 -14.74 -19.99
C ASP A 593 22.02 -14.71 -18.90
N LYS A 594 21.76 -14.04 -17.78
CA LYS A 594 22.68 -13.96 -16.64
C LYS A 594 22.69 -15.21 -15.77
N LEU A 595 21.63 -16.04 -15.86
CA LEU A 595 21.44 -17.28 -15.11
C LEU A 595 21.13 -18.46 -16.05
N PRO A 596 22.02 -18.78 -17.00
CA PRO A 596 21.73 -19.75 -18.07
C PRO A 596 21.51 -21.18 -17.55
N LYS A 597 22.19 -21.61 -16.49
CA LYS A 597 22.00 -22.95 -15.94
C LYS A 597 20.62 -23.09 -15.29
N THR A 598 20.24 -22.11 -14.50
CA THR A 598 18.92 -22.06 -13.83
C THR A 598 17.80 -21.96 -14.85
N LEU A 599 17.97 -21.11 -15.87
CA LEU A 599 17.00 -20.98 -16.96
C LEU A 599 16.80 -22.32 -17.71
N ASN A 600 17.89 -23.00 -18.03
CA ASN A 600 17.83 -24.33 -18.64
C ASN A 600 17.13 -25.36 -17.75
N ALA A 601 17.46 -25.39 -16.46
CA ALA A 601 16.79 -26.28 -15.50
C ALA A 601 15.28 -26.00 -15.45
N TYR A 602 14.89 -24.71 -15.45
CA TYR A 602 13.49 -24.30 -15.47
C TYR A 602 12.76 -24.77 -16.73
N TYR A 603 13.30 -24.51 -17.93
CA TYR A 603 12.68 -24.94 -19.17
C TYR A 603 12.55 -26.45 -19.25
N ASN A 604 13.61 -27.17 -18.85
CA ASN A 604 13.58 -28.64 -18.81
C ASN A 604 12.55 -29.18 -17.82
N ALA A 605 12.40 -28.50 -16.67
CA ALA A 605 11.38 -28.87 -15.68
C ALA A 605 9.97 -28.69 -16.24
N VAL A 606 9.67 -27.56 -16.88
CA VAL A 606 8.37 -27.29 -17.52
C VAL A 606 8.14 -28.28 -18.66
N ASN A 607 9.14 -28.51 -19.51
CA ASN A 607 9.01 -29.43 -20.64
C ASN A 607 8.83 -30.87 -20.22
N ARG A 608 9.44 -31.34 -19.12
CA ARG A 608 9.21 -32.71 -18.59
C ARG A 608 7.75 -32.94 -18.20
N ILE A 609 7.08 -31.94 -17.66
CA ILE A 609 5.67 -32.04 -17.30
C ILE A 609 4.80 -32.09 -18.56
N ALA A 610 5.10 -31.26 -19.55
CA ALA A 610 4.47 -31.32 -20.88
C ALA A 610 4.74 -32.67 -21.54
N SER A 611 5.90 -33.31 -21.30
CA SER A 611 6.31 -34.56 -21.93
C SER A 611 5.51 -35.79 -21.49
N GLN A 612 4.87 -35.77 -20.35
CA GLN A 612 3.96 -36.84 -19.93
C GLN A 612 2.74 -36.97 -20.85
N ASN A 613 2.43 -35.90 -21.60
CA ASN A 613 1.34 -35.86 -22.60
C ASN A 613 1.82 -35.46 -24.02
N ILE A 614 3.10 -35.69 -24.35
CA ILE A 614 3.75 -35.21 -25.61
C ILE A 614 3.01 -35.62 -26.86
N SER A 615 2.59 -36.87 -26.99
CA SER A 615 1.95 -37.34 -28.21
C SER A 615 0.62 -36.63 -28.50
N GLN A 616 -0.15 -36.33 -27.43
CA GLN A 616 -1.38 -35.56 -27.56
C GLN A 616 -1.10 -34.10 -27.83
N THR A 617 -0.16 -33.48 -27.10
CA THR A 617 0.20 -32.06 -27.21
C THR A 617 0.80 -31.73 -28.58
N SER A 618 1.75 -32.52 -29.04
CA SER A 618 2.36 -32.37 -30.37
C SER A 618 1.34 -32.57 -31.48
N ASN A 619 0.43 -33.55 -31.35
CA ASN A 619 -0.60 -33.77 -32.33
C ASN A 619 -1.68 -32.67 -32.33
N LYS A 620 -2.05 -32.15 -31.15
CA LYS A 620 -2.98 -31.00 -31.04
C LYS A 620 -2.36 -29.75 -31.68
N LEU A 621 -1.07 -29.45 -31.41
CA LEU A 621 -0.39 -28.31 -32.04
C LEU A 621 -0.19 -28.51 -33.54
N LYS A 622 0.20 -29.70 -34.00
CA LYS A 622 0.28 -30.00 -35.44
C LYS A 622 -1.08 -29.77 -36.12
N LYS A 623 -2.13 -30.28 -35.52
CA LYS A 623 -3.51 -30.09 -36.01
C LYS A 623 -3.94 -28.61 -35.99
N TYR A 624 -3.55 -27.87 -35.01
CA TYR A 624 -3.79 -26.43 -34.92
C TYR A 624 -3.03 -25.68 -36.04
N LEU A 625 -1.76 -25.99 -36.24
CA LEU A 625 -0.94 -25.41 -37.28
C LEU A 625 -1.44 -25.81 -38.70
N ASP A 626 -1.98 -27.03 -38.89
CA ASP A 626 -2.56 -27.49 -40.14
C ASP A 626 -3.92 -26.78 -40.44
N ASN A 627 -4.72 -26.58 -39.42
CA ASN A 627 -5.97 -25.83 -39.54
C ASN A 627 -5.74 -24.32 -39.69
N PHE A 628 -4.61 -23.80 -39.24
CA PHE A 628 -4.28 -22.38 -39.28
C PHE A 628 -4.23 -21.82 -40.69
N GLU A 629 -3.77 -22.61 -41.66
CA GLU A 629 -3.85 -22.27 -43.10
C GLU A 629 -5.30 -22.17 -43.59
N ASN A 630 -6.20 -23.01 -43.07
CA ASN A 630 -7.62 -23.01 -43.41
C ASN A 630 -8.41 -21.92 -42.66
N ILE A 631 -8.05 -21.60 -41.44
CA ILE A 631 -8.69 -20.57 -40.57
C ILE A 631 -8.40 -19.16 -41.12
N ARG A 632 -7.22 -18.92 -41.70
CA ARG A 632 -6.88 -17.67 -42.39
C ARG A 632 -7.83 -17.32 -43.54
N LEU A 633 -8.41 -18.31 -44.17
CA LEU A 633 -9.34 -18.14 -45.30
C LEU A 633 -10.79 -17.89 -44.85
N ASN A 634 -11.17 -18.37 -43.66
CA ASN A 634 -12.53 -18.23 -43.12
C ASN A 634 -12.50 -17.51 -41.75
N LYS A 635 -12.75 -16.23 -41.75
CA LYS A 635 -12.74 -15.33 -40.55
C LYS A 635 -13.76 -15.64 -39.43
N SER A 636 -14.38 -16.79 -39.37
CA SER A 636 -15.37 -17.18 -38.39
C SER A 636 -14.91 -18.37 -37.58
N ASP A 637 -14.98 -18.22 -36.25
CA ASP A 637 -14.78 -19.24 -35.22
C ASP A 637 -13.32 -19.65 -34.95
N ILE A 638 -12.51 -18.68 -34.44
CA ILE A 638 -11.27 -18.98 -33.73
C ILE A 638 -11.63 -19.12 -32.25
N ASN A 639 -11.77 -20.34 -31.75
CA ASN A 639 -11.50 -20.61 -30.36
C ASN A 639 -9.99 -20.50 -30.20
N ASP A 640 -9.54 -19.51 -29.43
CA ASP A 640 -8.11 -19.27 -29.12
C ASP A 640 -7.57 -20.34 -28.15
N ASP A 641 -7.53 -21.60 -28.62
CA ASP A 641 -7.05 -22.73 -27.79
C ASP A 641 -5.56 -22.64 -27.50
N PHE A 642 -4.80 -21.91 -28.34
CA PHE A 642 -3.35 -21.76 -28.21
C PHE A 642 -2.91 -20.30 -28.11
N THR A 643 -2.00 -20.04 -27.16
CA THR A 643 -1.30 -18.76 -27.04
C THR A 643 0.17 -18.95 -27.34
N LEU A 644 0.69 -18.23 -28.31
CA LEU A 644 2.07 -18.32 -28.77
C LEU A 644 2.80 -17.01 -28.44
N TYR A 645 3.93 -17.08 -27.74
CA TYR A 645 4.82 -15.95 -27.50
C TYR A 645 6.24 -16.29 -27.97
N ILE A 646 6.81 -15.40 -28.75
CA ILE A 646 8.22 -15.46 -29.13
C ILE A 646 8.96 -14.44 -28.26
N TYR A 647 10.05 -14.84 -27.63
CA TYR A 647 10.88 -13.91 -26.88
C TYR A 647 12.36 -14.22 -27.01
N SER A 648 13.16 -13.16 -26.95
CA SER A 648 14.61 -13.20 -26.90
C SER A 648 15.08 -13.23 -25.45
N ILE A 649 15.85 -14.23 -25.08
CA ILE A 649 16.42 -14.35 -23.74
C ILE A 649 17.41 -13.20 -23.48
N LYS A 650 18.14 -12.75 -24.51
CA LYS A 650 19.22 -11.78 -24.41
C LYS A 650 18.75 -10.35 -24.14
N ASP A 651 17.73 -9.91 -24.86
CA ASP A 651 17.22 -8.54 -24.75
C ASP A 651 15.85 -8.45 -24.10
N GLY A 652 15.24 -9.60 -23.73
CA GLY A 652 13.93 -9.69 -23.09
C GLY A 652 12.78 -9.21 -23.96
N SER A 653 12.98 -8.96 -25.27
CA SER A 653 11.90 -8.60 -26.17
C SER A 653 10.96 -9.79 -26.37
N TYR A 654 9.67 -9.55 -26.31
CA TYR A 654 8.66 -10.57 -26.58
C TYR A 654 7.62 -10.05 -27.57
N TYR A 655 7.07 -10.98 -28.34
CA TYR A 655 6.03 -10.71 -29.32
C TYR A 655 4.93 -11.75 -29.16
N TYR A 656 3.71 -11.28 -29.02
CA TYR A 656 2.54 -12.12 -29.13
C TYR A 656 2.33 -12.49 -30.60
N VAL A 657 2.25 -13.79 -30.87
CA VAL A 657 1.99 -14.29 -32.23
C VAL A 657 0.50 -14.42 -32.39
N ASP A 658 -0.14 -13.36 -32.88
CA ASP A 658 -1.56 -13.34 -33.20
C ASP A 658 -1.80 -14.11 -34.52
N SER A 659 -2.98 -14.73 -34.66
CA SER A 659 -3.44 -15.41 -35.83
C SER A 659 -3.40 -14.53 -37.11
N SER A 660 -3.50 -13.21 -36.95
CA SER A 660 -3.35 -12.25 -38.06
C SER A 660 -1.89 -12.02 -38.49
N ASN A 661 -0.91 -12.32 -37.61
CA ASN A 661 0.49 -12.08 -37.83
C ASN A 661 1.27 -13.29 -38.32
N ILE A 662 0.72 -14.52 -38.22
CA ILE A 662 1.33 -15.73 -38.80
C ILE A 662 1.07 -15.77 -40.29
N SER A 663 1.53 -14.79 -41.02
CA SER A 663 1.52 -14.82 -42.48
C SER A 663 2.76 -15.55 -43.05
N ASP A 664 3.69 -15.96 -42.19
CA ASP A 664 4.96 -16.53 -42.60
C ASP A 664 4.98 -18.04 -42.48
N MET A 665 4.91 -18.69 -43.68
CA MET A 665 5.03 -20.13 -43.82
C MET A 665 6.35 -20.67 -43.25
N ASN A 666 7.39 -19.83 -43.15
CA ASN A 666 8.70 -20.23 -42.66
C ASN A 666 8.64 -20.46 -41.13
N LEU A 667 7.94 -19.59 -40.38
CA LEU A 667 7.77 -19.76 -38.91
C LEU A 667 7.02 -21.06 -38.60
N ILE A 668 5.93 -21.34 -39.35
CA ILE A 668 5.15 -22.58 -39.18
C ILE A 668 6.01 -23.81 -39.50
N SER A 669 6.82 -23.76 -40.58
CA SER A 669 7.70 -24.86 -40.98
C SER A 669 8.79 -25.11 -39.91
N GLU A 670 9.28 -24.05 -39.28
CA GLU A 670 10.30 -24.14 -38.22
C GLU A 670 9.71 -24.70 -36.94
N ILE A 671 8.53 -24.26 -36.54
CA ILE A 671 7.80 -24.83 -35.38
C ILE A 671 7.54 -26.32 -35.60
N ARG A 672 7.08 -26.73 -36.82
CA ARG A 672 6.86 -28.15 -37.17
C ARG A 672 8.15 -28.97 -37.06
N LYS A 673 9.27 -28.42 -37.53
CA LYS A 673 10.57 -29.10 -37.50
C LYS A 673 11.05 -29.33 -36.05
N GLU A 674 10.85 -28.35 -35.17
CA GLU A 674 11.20 -28.47 -33.76
C GLU A 674 10.24 -29.41 -32.99
N LEU A 675 8.96 -29.52 -33.42
CA LEU A 675 8.01 -30.49 -32.87
C LEU A 675 8.37 -31.97 -33.14
N ASP A 676 9.16 -32.24 -34.17
CA ASP A 676 9.62 -33.61 -34.47
C ASP A 676 10.79 -34.02 -33.58
N ASN A 677 11.42 -33.08 -32.82
CA ASN A 677 12.55 -33.32 -31.92
C ASN A 677 12.43 -32.54 -30.61
N PRO A 678 11.42 -32.78 -29.79
CA PRO A 678 10.96 -31.79 -28.84
C PRO A 678 11.75 -31.63 -27.56
N PHE A 679 12.59 -32.55 -27.08
CA PHE A 679 13.04 -32.53 -25.70
C PHE A 679 14.48 -33.02 -25.51
N ASP A 680 15.19 -32.45 -24.54
CA ASP A 680 16.59 -32.65 -24.13
C ASP A 680 17.63 -31.78 -24.87
N LYS A 681 17.32 -30.52 -25.12
CA LYS A 681 18.29 -29.58 -25.67
C LYS A 681 18.73 -28.56 -24.61
N THR A 682 20.02 -28.24 -24.59
CA THR A 682 20.51 -27.08 -23.88
C THR A 682 20.02 -25.82 -24.61
N PHE A 683 19.22 -24.99 -23.97
CA PHE A 683 18.77 -23.73 -24.55
C PHE A 683 19.96 -22.77 -24.71
N ASP A 684 20.12 -22.26 -25.89
CA ASP A 684 21.16 -21.27 -26.22
C ASP A 684 20.58 -19.88 -25.96
N THR A 685 21.22 -19.10 -25.09
CA THR A 685 20.73 -17.77 -24.69
C THR A 685 20.82 -16.73 -25.83
N ASP A 686 21.57 -17.02 -26.91
CA ASP A 686 21.65 -16.15 -28.09
C ASP A 686 20.53 -16.40 -29.07
N LYS A 687 19.70 -17.42 -28.87
CA LYS A 687 18.55 -17.76 -29.72
C LYS A 687 17.21 -17.34 -29.12
N VAL A 688 16.20 -17.36 -29.98
CA VAL A 688 14.83 -17.03 -29.60
C VAL A 688 14.10 -18.25 -29.10
N VAL A 689 13.27 -18.06 -28.11
CA VAL A 689 12.42 -19.11 -27.52
C VAL A 689 10.95 -18.84 -27.87
N LEU A 690 10.28 -19.87 -28.34
CA LEU A 690 8.83 -19.90 -28.50
C LEU A 690 8.20 -20.52 -27.23
N SER A 691 7.37 -19.76 -26.55
CA SER A 691 6.50 -20.27 -25.50
C SER A 691 5.15 -20.63 -26.12
N VAL A 692 4.76 -21.85 -25.95
CA VAL A 692 3.44 -22.38 -26.37
C VAL A 692 2.63 -22.67 -25.13
N SER A 693 1.47 -22.06 -25.00
CA SER A 693 0.52 -22.40 -23.93
C SER A 693 -0.86 -22.68 -24.54
N TYR A 694 -1.56 -23.67 -24.01
CA TYR A 694 -2.93 -23.96 -24.37
C TYR A 694 -3.71 -24.49 -23.17
N TYR A 695 -5.01 -24.25 -23.19
CA TYR A 695 -5.92 -24.79 -22.19
C TYR A 695 -6.41 -26.17 -22.65
N ASP A 696 -6.13 -27.17 -21.85
CA ASP A 696 -6.59 -28.53 -22.15
C ASP A 696 -7.96 -28.75 -21.49
N GLU A 697 -9.01 -28.78 -22.30
CA GLU A 697 -10.39 -28.95 -21.84
C GLU A 697 -10.64 -30.34 -21.23
N ASP A 698 -9.89 -31.36 -21.63
CA ASP A 698 -10.04 -32.74 -21.11
C ASP A 698 -9.51 -32.87 -19.70
N THR A 699 -8.45 -32.12 -19.35
CA THR A 699 -7.80 -32.13 -18.04
C THR A 699 -8.08 -30.87 -17.23
N TYR A 700 -8.75 -29.87 -17.79
CA TYR A 700 -8.97 -28.55 -17.21
C TYR A 700 -7.69 -27.83 -16.76
N ASN A 701 -6.58 -28.07 -17.46
CA ASN A 701 -5.27 -27.54 -17.12
C ASN A 701 -4.65 -26.69 -18.23
N ASN A 702 -3.88 -25.68 -17.84
CA ASN A 702 -3.01 -24.96 -18.77
C ASN A 702 -1.74 -25.77 -19.00
N VAL A 703 -1.52 -26.21 -20.22
CA VAL A 703 -0.28 -26.87 -20.63
C VAL A 703 0.63 -25.84 -21.28
N LYS A 704 1.88 -25.78 -20.85
CA LYS A 704 2.89 -24.88 -21.38
C LYS A 704 4.18 -25.64 -21.69
N TYR A 705 4.81 -25.28 -22.78
CA TYR A 705 6.15 -25.77 -23.11
C TYR A 705 6.94 -24.74 -23.89
N TYR A 706 8.26 -24.92 -23.89
CA TYR A 706 9.21 -24.01 -24.50
C TYR A 706 9.98 -24.71 -25.62
N MET A 707 10.14 -24.04 -26.76
CA MET A 707 10.92 -24.51 -27.88
C MET A 707 11.92 -23.46 -28.29
N GLN A 708 13.11 -23.88 -28.68
CA GLN A 708 14.11 -22.98 -29.24
C GLN A 708 14.02 -22.96 -30.75
N LEU A 709 13.85 -21.77 -31.32
CA LEU A 709 13.81 -21.60 -32.78
C LEU A 709 15.24 -21.45 -33.32
N SER A 710 15.54 -22.16 -34.42
CA SER A 710 16.92 -22.30 -34.94
C SER A 710 17.36 -21.08 -35.72
N ASP A 711 16.48 -20.31 -36.33
CA ASP A 711 16.84 -19.17 -37.19
C ASP A 711 16.15 -17.86 -36.75
N TYR A 712 16.92 -17.06 -35.98
CA TYR A 712 16.52 -15.72 -35.55
C TYR A 712 16.58 -14.68 -36.69
N SER A 713 17.39 -14.94 -37.72
CA SER A 713 17.54 -13.99 -38.84
C SER A 713 16.29 -13.84 -39.65
N THR A 714 15.53 -14.92 -39.78
CA THR A 714 14.24 -14.93 -40.47
C THR A 714 13.17 -14.11 -39.69
N LEU A 715 13.15 -14.20 -38.38
CA LEU A 715 12.22 -13.44 -37.53
C LEU A 715 12.50 -11.93 -37.56
N LYS A 716 13.78 -11.54 -37.59
CA LYS A 716 14.19 -10.15 -37.68
C LYS A 716 13.83 -9.52 -39.04
N SER A 717 13.78 -10.29 -40.12
CA SER A 717 13.34 -9.84 -41.43
C SER A 717 11.83 -9.56 -41.50
N LEU A 718 11.05 -10.09 -40.57
CA LEU A 718 9.62 -9.93 -40.44
C LEU A 718 9.21 -8.70 -39.61
N GLY A 719 10.16 -7.94 -39.12
CA GLY A 719 9.91 -6.78 -38.27
C GLY A 719 9.65 -7.11 -36.80
N TYR A 720 10.00 -8.32 -36.37
CA TYR A 720 9.92 -8.76 -34.99
C TYR A 720 11.23 -8.56 -34.23
#